data_00ae9b47657edbc1643107fb39ca4731
#
_entry.id   00ae9b47657edbc1643107fb39ca4731
#
_cell.length_a   1.000
_cell.length_b   1.000
_cell.length_c   1.000
_cell.angle_alpha   90.00
_cell.angle_beta   90.00
_cell.angle_gamma   90.00
#
_symmetry.space_group_name_H-M   'P 1'
#
loop_
_entity.id
_entity.type
_entity.pdbx_description
1 polymer ?
#
loop_
_entity_poly.entity_id
_entity_poly.type
_entity_poly.pdbx_seq_one_letter_code
_entity_poly.pdbx_strand_id
1 'polypeptide(L)'
;MERRRTGSSSLAVTSTGRSHDANPPLRSRSARLVILGLALPLLLPDGLRAQGEHSRLASLQGKPIAHIEILVNEKPISDPSDEIARAIPLRAGDSLRLADVRRAILALYEAALASDATVEAEETPSGVRVRFRLTPQPRIGRVSFQGADLDVQSRLMLRLGELAPGARFTEALLSRATDEIIEFYHSLGFFECEVTPQVTLADEGRTAHLSFRITPGSLARVAEVRLTGDLKLSREEILARLESKPGAPFNALRLHDDLQRIRELHLRRGYRAPRIAPPRVERVEDENAVIVEIAVESGPLVDVEVEGLSLSAKQMQRLLPILQQGGLDDATLEEGRVNLLDHVQRQGYFFADVRVIRTEEGDRVRLRYVIERGRRYALRAIRLEGTSALTLEQLRPRLGSILGGIWGRGLTSRQLMQRDQQAILEALREQGYARARVVAARLAVSLRKDDLIIIYVVEEGPRLTLARVNIEGARVLTPEELVRASGLRPGDPFAEARVREAVVRLAETYADRGYAEATITPLIHEDDDHRVTVTFRIREGKPLRIGTILIRGNRLTRDRAIARYLSFREGDLFRPAELARSEERLYGTGAFRRASISVEPTPANSESETVRNVRVEVDEAPRYQMTYGFGFRTDDGPRGLFELSNTNLLGGLRTAAFRLRASRREQLGQLSLTDPKLFGTELSSLFSAFFQRQEEVAFDASRLTVLVQVEKPVGPRSSFLFRYTFSNVITSNVTEPEELRREDTTIQLGRLSASFVRDSRDNPFDPTRGMFTTLDLSVTSHLLGGSENFVRFFGEHQRMYRLSPRADIVLALNARLGLARPYGRSTTIPISERFFAGGSTTLRGFGFEQAGPRASDPNRPGRTRPFGGNALLIANAELRFPLLRPLRLGGAIFYDGGNIFARISDMSLRDLTHTLGFGLRIKTPLGPLRLDVGALVKRIAGVPRAQLHITFGNPF
;
A
#
# COMPACT_ATOMS: atom_id res chain seq x y z
N MET A 1 -31.39 52.68 7.13
CA MET A 1 -30.78 53.95 7.56
C MET A 1 -29.30 53.83 7.34
N GLU A 2 -28.92 54.36 6.33
CA GLU A 2 -27.99 55.51 6.02
C GLU A 2 -26.54 55.13 6.29
N ARG A 3 -25.80 55.08 5.21
CA ARG A 3 -24.95 56.07 4.46
C ARG A 3 -23.57 56.21 5.15
N ARG A 4 -22.47 56.28 4.52
CA ARG A 4 -21.91 56.70 3.21
C ARG A 4 -20.38 56.65 3.26
N ARG A 5 -19.74 56.31 2.12
CA ARG A 5 -18.72 57.06 1.36
C ARG A 5 -17.39 57.34 2.07
N THR A 6 -16.24 57.27 1.50
CA THR A 6 -15.55 57.62 0.26
C THR A 6 -14.09 57.26 0.49
N GLY A 7 -13.19 57.05 -0.38
CA GLY A 7 -12.81 57.71 -1.59
C GLY A 7 -11.49 57.18 -2.15
N SER A 8 -11.37 57.41 -3.37
CA SER A 8 -10.32 57.23 -4.34
C SER A 8 -9.01 57.98 -4.08
N SER A 9 -7.90 57.44 -4.57
CA SER A 9 -6.93 58.30 -5.30
C SER A 9 -6.02 57.45 -6.21
N SER A 10 -6.13 57.76 -7.48
CA SER A 10 -5.24 57.43 -8.58
C SER A 10 -3.95 58.27 -8.53
N LEU A 11 -2.84 57.70 -8.98
CA LEU A 11 -1.73 58.51 -9.50
C LEU A 11 -1.12 57.84 -10.73
N ALA A 12 -1.32 58.47 -11.86
CA ALA A 12 -0.66 58.26 -13.12
C ALA A 12 0.69 58.98 -13.12
N VAL A 13 1.72 58.38 -13.68
CA VAL A 13 2.91 59.11 -14.13
C VAL A 13 3.23 58.73 -15.56
N THR A 14 3.03 59.72 -16.42
CA THR A 14 3.51 59.80 -17.79
C THR A 14 5.00 60.18 -17.84
N SER A 15 5.75 59.61 -18.77
CA SER A 15 6.95 60.30 -19.32
C SER A 15 7.13 59.98 -20.81
N THR A 16 7.08 61.05 -21.52
CA THR A 16 7.34 61.29 -22.93
C THR A 16 8.84 61.21 -23.32
N GLY A 17 9.10 60.83 -24.56
CA GLY A 17 10.44 60.93 -25.19
C GLY A 17 10.42 60.68 -26.69
N ARG A 18 10.44 61.80 -27.43
CA ARG A 18 10.59 61.94 -28.91
C ARG A 18 11.99 61.49 -29.40
N SER A 19 12.12 60.99 -30.64
CA SER A 19 12.43 61.83 -31.83
C SER A 19 12.81 60.99 -33.06
N HIS A 20 12.30 61.39 -34.20
CA HIS A 20 12.91 61.64 -35.55
C HIS A 20 13.66 60.47 -36.24
N ASP A 21 13.55 60.18 -37.45
CA ASP A 21 13.10 60.73 -38.72
C ASP A 21 13.41 59.67 -39.81
N ALA A 22 12.69 59.76 -40.90
CA ALA A 22 13.02 59.53 -42.30
C ALA A 22 12.20 58.47 -43.05
N ASN A 23 11.39 59.02 -43.95
CA ASN A 23 10.67 58.43 -45.09
C ASN A 23 11.59 58.44 -46.35
N PRO A 24 11.14 57.90 -47.52
CA PRO A 24 10.43 56.74 -47.99
C PRO A 24 11.20 56.00 -49.14
N PRO A 25 10.70 55.16 -50.04
CA PRO A 25 9.45 55.23 -50.78
C PRO A 25 8.72 53.83 -51.18
N LEU A 26 7.44 53.97 -51.37
CA LEU A 26 6.56 53.46 -52.44
C LEU A 26 6.46 51.99 -52.89
N ARG A 27 5.26 51.44 -52.75
CA ARG A 27 4.43 50.60 -53.65
C ARG A 27 4.35 49.13 -53.39
N SER A 28 3.27 48.75 -52.70
CA SER A 28 2.26 47.80 -53.26
C SER A 28 0.97 47.89 -52.43
N ARG A 29 -0.16 47.94 -53.08
CA ARG A 29 -1.45 48.10 -52.44
C ARG A 29 -1.91 46.73 -51.91
N SER A 30 -1.65 46.42 -50.64
CA SER A 30 -2.22 45.28 -49.94
C SER A 30 -3.43 45.68 -49.08
N ALA A 31 -4.53 44.97 -49.25
CA ALA A 31 -5.70 45.12 -48.38
C ALA A 31 -5.44 44.27 -47.12
N ARG A 32 -5.28 44.90 -45.97
CA ARG A 32 -5.09 44.21 -44.67
C ARG A 32 -6.46 43.89 -44.08
N LEU A 33 -6.71 42.58 -43.86
CA LEU A 33 -7.81 42.09 -43.09
C LEU A 33 -7.37 41.94 -41.63
N VAL A 34 -7.69 42.91 -40.78
CA VAL A 34 -7.49 42.78 -39.34
C VAL A 34 -8.82 42.30 -38.76
N ILE A 35 -8.92 41.02 -38.46
CA ILE A 35 -10.03 40.48 -37.64
C ILE A 35 -9.57 40.57 -36.17
N LEU A 36 -9.97 41.61 -35.48
CA LEU A 36 -9.76 41.78 -34.04
C LEU A 36 -10.50 40.66 -33.28
N GLY A 37 -9.80 40.01 -32.41
CA GLY A 37 -10.37 39.07 -31.40
C GLY A 37 -11.40 39.82 -30.54
N LEU A 38 -12.50 39.16 -30.24
CA LEU A 38 -13.63 39.64 -29.44
C LEU A 38 -13.20 40.05 -28.02
N ALA A 39 -12.92 41.37 -27.84
CA ALA A 39 -13.09 42.02 -26.55
C ALA A 39 -14.35 42.89 -26.64
N LEU A 40 -15.18 42.80 -25.61
CA LEU A 40 -16.49 43.48 -25.47
C LEU A 40 -16.39 45.03 -25.70
N PRO A 41 -17.35 45.67 -26.42
CA PRO A 41 -17.22 47.06 -26.80
C PRO A 41 -17.82 47.99 -25.76
N LEU A 42 -17.15 49.10 -25.51
CA LEU A 42 -17.76 50.32 -25.00
C LEU A 42 -17.16 51.56 -25.68
N LEU A 43 -18.00 52.08 -26.64
CA LEU A 43 -18.19 53.47 -27.03
C LEU A 43 -17.03 54.33 -27.61
N LEU A 44 -17.01 54.60 -28.91
CA LEU A 44 -17.33 55.86 -29.58
C LEU A 44 -16.84 55.86 -31.07
N PRO A 45 -17.27 56.80 -31.95
CA PRO A 45 -17.58 56.55 -33.34
C PRO A 45 -16.49 56.96 -34.33
N ASP A 46 -16.09 55.99 -35.20
CA ASP A 46 -15.37 56.28 -36.42
C ASP A 46 -16.00 55.51 -37.59
N GLY A 47 -17.09 56.01 -38.04
CA GLY A 47 -17.96 55.47 -39.13
C GLY A 47 -17.49 55.65 -40.56
N LEU A 48 -16.20 55.89 -40.83
CA LEU A 48 -15.79 56.20 -42.21
C LEU A 48 -14.60 55.40 -42.76
N ARG A 49 -13.91 54.61 -41.96
CA ARG A 49 -12.83 53.72 -42.42
C ARG A 49 -13.27 52.28 -42.68
N ALA A 50 -14.31 51.79 -42.00
CA ALA A 50 -14.73 50.38 -42.06
C ALA A 50 -15.46 50.02 -43.38
N GLN A 51 -16.08 50.99 -44.12
CA GLN A 51 -16.79 50.68 -45.35
C GLN A 51 -15.88 50.35 -46.55
N GLY A 52 -14.65 50.86 -46.59
CA GLY A 52 -13.70 50.58 -47.68
C GLY A 52 -13.04 49.22 -47.59
N GLU A 53 -12.87 48.70 -46.41
CA GLU A 53 -12.24 47.36 -46.16
C GLU A 53 -13.23 46.21 -46.35
N HIS A 54 -14.50 46.39 -45.97
CA HIS A 54 -15.52 45.35 -46.18
C HIS A 54 -15.82 45.12 -47.67
N SER A 55 -15.76 46.16 -48.50
CA SER A 55 -15.97 46.05 -49.94
C SER A 55 -14.86 45.31 -50.69
N ARG A 56 -13.61 45.44 -50.21
CA ARG A 56 -12.45 44.73 -50.81
C ARG A 56 -12.40 43.25 -50.39
N LEU A 57 -12.82 42.92 -49.18
CA LEU A 57 -12.94 41.56 -48.72
C LEU A 57 -13.98 40.77 -49.45
N ALA A 58 -15.11 41.37 -49.76
CA ALA A 58 -16.18 40.76 -50.57
C ALA A 58 -15.73 40.42 -52.00
N SER A 59 -14.76 41.17 -52.58
CA SER A 59 -14.21 40.93 -53.91
C SER A 59 -13.22 39.76 -53.99
N LEU A 60 -12.67 39.30 -52.85
CA LEU A 60 -11.72 38.17 -52.77
C LEU A 60 -12.45 36.86 -52.45
N GLN A 61 -13.69 36.92 -52.00
CA GLN A 61 -14.47 35.74 -51.63
C GLN A 61 -14.81 34.87 -52.85
N GLY A 62 -14.58 33.56 -52.72
CA GLY A 62 -14.81 32.59 -53.79
C GLY A 62 -13.64 32.41 -54.76
N LYS A 63 -12.61 33.25 -54.72
CA LYS A 63 -11.39 33.07 -55.56
C LYS A 63 -10.53 31.90 -55.00
N PRO A 64 -9.78 31.17 -55.86
CA PRO A 64 -8.93 30.09 -55.43
C PRO A 64 -7.75 30.61 -54.61
N ILE A 65 -7.40 29.93 -53.53
CA ILE A 65 -6.21 30.20 -52.74
C ILE A 65 -4.97 29.73 -53.49
N ALA A 66 -4.11 30.67 -53.90
CA ALA A 66 -2.90 30.34 -54.64
C ALA A 66 -1.77 29.85 -53.68
N HIS A 67 -1.66 30.46 -52.50
CA HIS A 67 -0.63 30.13 -51.52
C HIS A 67 -1.08 30.47 -50.10
N ILE A 68 -0.71 29.62 -49.14
CA ILE A 68 -0.92 29.86 -47.72
C ILE A 68 0.47 30.04 -47.09
N GLU A 69 0.68 31.14 -46.41
CA GLU A 69 1.89 31.45 -45.67
C GLU A 69 1.54 31.58 -44.19
N ILE A 70 2.25 30.82 -43.34
CA ILE A 70 2.04 30.83 -41.90
C ILE A 70 3.30 31.42 -41.25
N LEU A 71 3.14 32.52 -40.57
CA LEU A 71 4.20 33.20 -39.84
C LEU A 71 3.94 33.08 -38.33
N VAL A 72 4.91 32.56 -37.62
CA VAL A 72 4.90 32.49 -36.14
C VAL A 72 5.99 33.45 -35.65
N ASN A 73 5.61 34.48 -34.91
CA ASN A 73 6.50 35.57 -34.51
C ASN A 73 7.31 36.10 -35.71
N GLU A 74 6.60 36.37 -36.82
CA GLU A 74 7.15 36.91 -38.11
C GLU A 74 8.11 35.95 -38.85
N LYS A 75 8.27 34.69 -38.39
CA LYS A 75 9.08 33.67 -39.09
C LYS A 75 8.17 32.67 -39.79
N PRO A 76 8.43 32.32 -41.06
CA PRO A 76 7.63 31.34 -41.78
C PRO A 76 7.82 29.93 -41.28
N ILE A 77 6.71 29.19 -41.12
CA ILE A 77 6.75 27.74 -40.90
C ILE A 77 6.85 27.06 -42.27
N SER A 78 7.94 26.32 -42.49
CA SER A 78 8.18 25.58 -43.73
C SER A 78 7.85 24.12 -43.63
N ASP A 79 7.67 23.59 -42.42
CA ASP A 79 7.36 22.19 -42.17
C ASP A 79 5.83 21.92 -42.14
N PRO A 80 5.28 21.16 -43.13
CA PRO A 80 3.86 20.84 -43.15
C PRO A 80 3.44 19.93 -41.97
N SER A 81 4.39 19.31 -41.28
CA SER A 81 4.13 18.46 -40.11
C SER A 81 4.04 19.25 -38.80
N ASP A 82 4.29 20.57 -38.83
CA ASP A 82 4.11 21.44 -37.67
C ASP A 82 2.68 21.42 -37.15
N GLU A 83 2.49 21.44 -35.87
CA GLU A 83 1.21 21.36 -35.18
C GLU A 83 0.27 22.52 -35.58
N ILE A 84 0.83 23.72 -35.69
CA ILE A 84 0.11 24.92 -36.15
C ILE A 84 -0.34 24.77 -37.60
N ALA A 85 0.54 24.29 -38.50
CA ALA A 85 0.22 24.09 -39.90
C ALA A 85 -0.88 23.03 -40.10
N ARG A 86 -0.89 21.97 -39.27
CA ARG A 86 -1.93 20.93 -39.29
C ARG A 86 -3.27 21.40 -38.75
N ALA A 87 -3.28 22.36 -37.83
CA ALA A 87 -4.52 22.90 -37.25
C ALA A 87 -5.28 23.83 -38.20
N ILE A 88 -4.64 24.27 -39.27
CA ILE A 88 -5.27 25.13 -40.31
C ILE A 88 -5.85 24.25 -41.40
N PRO A 89 -7.20 24.12 -41.52
CA PRO A 89 -7.83 23.19 -42.47
C PRO A 89 -7.92 23.75 -43.90
N LEU A 90 -7.23 24.85 -44.23
CA LEU A 90 -7.20 25.49 -45.55
C LEU A 90 -6.01 24.96 -46.37
N ARG A 91 -6.22 24.73 -47.69
CA ARG A 91 -5.18 24.29 -48.62
C ARG A 91 -5.11 25.18 -49.85
N ALA A 92 -3.94 25.17 -50.53
CA ALA A 92 -3.84 25.77 -51.84
C ALA A 92 -4.75 25.03 -52.81
N GLY A 93 -5.52 25.78 -53.61
CA GLY A 93 -6.60 25.28 -54.50
C GLY A 93 -8.02 25.41 -53.94
N ASP A 94 -8.20 25.54 -52.62
CA ASP A 94 -9.49 25.77 -52.01
C ASP A 94 -10.06 27.17 -52.38
N SER A 95 -11.41 27.32 -52.45
CA SER A 95 -12.02 28.62 -52.62
C SER A 95 -11.99 29.41 -51.31
N LEU A 96 -11.50 30.62 -51.32
CA LEU A 96 -11.43 31.46 -50.08
C LEU A 96 -12.85 31.77 -49.60
N ARG A 97 -13.19 31.30 -48.40
CA ARG A 97 -14.42 31.63 -47.66
C ARG A 97 -14.10 32.15 -46.30
N LEU A 98 -14.67 33.30 -45.93
CA LEU A 98 -14.49 33.91 -44.59
C LEU A 98 -14.86 32.96 -43.45
N ALA A 99 -15.88 32.09 -43.66
CA ALA A 99 -16.28 31.08 -42.70
C ALA A 99 -15.16 30.04 -42.40
N ASP A 100 -14.39 29.67 -43.45
CA ASP A 100 -13.29 28.69 -43.29
C ASP A 100 -12.07 29.31 -42.65
N VAL A 101 -11.77 30.60 -42.94
CA VAL A 101 -10.73 31.37 -42.24
C VAL A 101 -11.08 31.53 -40.77
N ARG A 102 -12.35 31.88 -40.46
CA ARG A 102 -12.81 31.97 -39.07
C ARG A 102 -12.71 30.64 -38.32
N ARG A 103 -13.05 29.55 -39.00
CA ARG A 103 -12.91 28.19 -38.43
C ARG A 103 -11.44 27.84 -38.16
N ALA A 104 -10.53 28.22 -39.05
CA ALA A 104 -9.09 28.02 -38.84
C ALA A 104 -8.58 28.82 -37.64
N ILE A 105 -8.98 30.06 -37.48
CA ILE A 105 -8.61 30.90 -36.32
C ILE A 105 -9.19 30.27 -35.03
N LEU A 106 -10.45 29.87 -35.04
CA LEU A 106 -11.08 29.22 -33.87
C LEU A 106 -10.37 27.92 -33.51
N ALA A 107 -10.01 27.08 -34.48
CA ALA A 107 -9.27 25.83 -34.25
C ALA A 107 -7.89 26.09 -33.60
N LEU A 108 -7.19 27.16 -34.00
CA LEU A 108 -5.92 27.55 -33.38
C LEU A 108 -6.09 28.00 -31.92
N TYR A 109 -7.17 28.71 -31.60
CA TYR A 109 -7.46 29.14 -30.22
C TYR A 109 -7.96 27.95 -29.35
N GLU A 110 -8.85 27.10 -29.92
CA GLU A 110 -9.37 25.92 -29.21
C GLU A 110 -8.25 24.92 -28.90
N ALA A 111 -7.33 24.72 -29.86
CA ALA A 111 -6.16 23.89 -29.65
C ALA A 111 -5.07 24.57 -28.77
N ALA A 112 -5.29 25.82 -28.32
CA ALA A 112 -4.32 26.61 -27.57
C ALA A 112 -2.93 26.70 -28.23
N LEU A 113 -2.91 26.82 -29.55
CA LEU A 113 -1.69 26.94 -30.36
C LEU A 113 -1.28 28.38 -30.59
N ALA A 114 -2.23 29.29 -30.54
CA ALA A 114 -1.96 30.73 -30.69
C ALA A 114 -2.65 31.55 -29.59
N SER A 115 -1.95 32.56 -29.07
CA SER A 115 -2.49 33.57 -28.18
C SER A 115 -3.10 34.73 -28.95
N ASP A 116 -2.61 34.99 -30.17
CA ASP A 116 -3.16 35.96 -31.11
C ASP A 116 -2.99 35.45 -32.54
N ALA A 117 -3.98 35.75 -33.40
CA ALA A 117 -3.99 35.29 -34.78
C ALA A 117 -4.59 36.38 -35.69
N THR A 118 -3.82 36.90 -36.63
CA THR A 118 -4.29 37.79 -37.68
C THR A 118 -4.13 37.14 -39.04
N VAL A 119 -5.09 37.36 -39.93
CA VAL A 119 -5.07 36.82 -41.29
C VAL A 119 -5.14 37.92 -42.30
N GLU A 120 -4.18 37.96 -43.20
CA GLU A 120 -4.13 38.88 -44.33
C GLU A 120 -4.41 38.10 -45.61
N ALA A 121 -5.15 38.72 -46.53
CA ALA A 121 -5.42 38.15 -47.84
C ALA A 121 -5.02 39.17 -48.92
N GLU A 122 -4.21 38.74 -49.90
CA GLU A 122 -3.65 39.56 -50.96
C GLU A 122 -3.97 38.89 -52.31
N GLU A 123 -4.50 39.71 -53.28
CA GLU A 123 -4.77 39.20 -54.62
C GLU A 123 -3.46 39.08 -55.43
N THR A 124 -3.29 37.96 -56.07
CA THR A 124 -2.14 37.61 -56.92
C THR A 124 -2.65 37.20 -58.31
N PRO A 125 -1.81 37.22 -59.34
CA PRO A 125 -2.25 36.81 -60.71
C PRO A 125 -2.77 35.36 -60.78
N SER A 126 -2.37 34.50 -59.84
CA SER A 126 -2.76 33.06 -59.78
C SER A 126 -3.85 32.77 -58.76
N GLY A 127 -4.44 33.78 -58.07
CA GLY A 127 -5.48 33.58 -57.04
C GLY A 127 -5.22 34.50 -55.84
N VAL A 128 -5.55 34.01 -54.62
CA VAL A 128 -5.40 34.75 -53.35
C VAL A 128 -4.28 34.15 -52.53
N ARG A 129 -3.34 34.98 -52.10
CA ARG A 129 -2.36 34.60 -51.08
C ARG A 129 -2.96 34.86 -49.70
N VAL A 130 -3.04 33.84 -48.86
CA VAL A 130 -3.53 33.96 -47.47
C VAL A 130 -2.34 33.83 -46.52
N ARG A 131 -2.15 34.85 -45.69
CA ARG A 131 -1.06 34.89 -44.72
C ARG A 131 -1.63 34.89 -43.31
N PHE A 132 -1.30 33.84 -42.52
CA PHE A 132 -1.58 33.78 -41.10
C PHE A 132 -0.39 34.32 -40.30
N ARG A 133 -0.61 35.34 -39.50
CA ARG A 133 0.38 35.88 -38.53
C ARG A 133 -0.08 35.46 -37.16
N LEU A 134 0.73 34.64 -36.47
CA LEU A 134 0.38 34.02 -35.22
C LEU A 134 1.39 34.37 -34.13
N THR A 135 0.88 34.72 -32.96
CA THR A 135 1.65 34.69 -31.72
C THR A 135 1.37 33.37 -31.03
N PRO A 136 2.35 32.48 -30.82
CA PRO A 136 2.11 31.20 -30.25
C PRO A 136 1.67 31.31 -28.79
N GLN A 137 0.83 30.39 -28.31
CA GLN A 137 0.50 30.26 -26.90
C GLN A 137 1.59 29.47 -26.22
N PRO A 138 2.40 30.08 -25.32
CA PRO A 138 3.46 29.35 -24.65
C PRO A 138 2.93 28.21 -23.76
N ARG A 139 3.66 27.09 -23.72
CA ARG A 139 3.45 26.01 -22.74
C ARG A 139 4.55 26.07 -21.69
N ILE A 140 4.21 25.72 -20.45
CA ILE A 140 5.18 25.71 -19.36
C ILE A 140 6.20 24.59 -19.61
N GLY A 141 7.47 24.94 -19.68
CA GLY A 141 8.56 23.99 -19.81
C GLY A 141 9.11 23.59 -18.45
N ARG A 142 10.17 24.25 -18.00
CA ARG A 142 10.79 24.01 -16.69
C ARG A 142 10.30 25.04 -15.68
N VAL A 143 9.99 24.58 -14.46
CA VAL A 143 9.74 25.44 -13.30
C VAL A 143 10.88 25.26 -12.30
N SER A 144 11.44 26.35 -11.80
CA SER A 144 12.56 26.35 -10.86
C SER A 144 12.37 27.41 -9.78
N PHE A 145 12.85 27.12 -8.57
CA PHE A 145 12.79 28.00 -7.42
C PHE A 145 14.21 28.28 -6.93
N GLN A 146 14.65 29.51 -7.03
CA GLN A 146 15.95 29.97 -6.55
C GLN A 146 15.78 30.60 -5.16
N GLY A 147 16.63 30.21 -4.20
CA GLY A 147 16.55 30.72 -2.82
C GLY A 147 15.67 29.88 -1.89
N ALA A 148 15.06 28.80 -2.37
CA ALA A 148 14.30 27.86 -1.54
C ALA A 148 15.08 26.56 -1.30
N ASP A 149 15.00 26.01 -0.08
CA ASP A 149 15.53 24.70 0.25
C ASP A 149 14.80 23.59 -0.51
N LEU A 150 15.45 22.45 -0.74
CA LEU A 150 14.89 21.33 -1.49
C LEU A 150 13.55 20.81 -0.93
N ASP A 151 13.37 20.80 0.39
CA ASP A 151 12.11 20.41 1.04
C ASP A 151 10.98 21.40 0.72
N VAL A 152 11.28 22.68 0.77
CA VAL A 152 10.37 23.77 0.42
C VAL A 152 10.01 23.74 -1.06
N GLN A 153 11.00 23.52 -1.95
CA GLN A 153 10.75 23.36 -3.39
C GLN A 153 9.76 22.23 -3.68
N SER A 154 9.93 21.09 -3.02
CA SER A 154 9.03 19.92 -3.18
C SER A 154 7.60 20.25 -2.76
N ARG A 155 7.42 21.00 -1.66
CA ARG A 155 6.10 21.43 -1.17
C ARG A 155 5.46 22.47 -2.09
N LEU A 156 6.25 23.43 -2.60
CA LEU A 156 5.79 24.42 -3.57
C LEU A 156 5.33 23.76 -4.86
N MET A 157 6.09 22.79 -5.40
CA MET A 157 5.69 22.07 -6.61
C MET A 157 4.37 21.27 -6.43
N LEU A 158 4.13 20.72 -5.24
CA LEU A 158 2.86 20.06 -4.92
C LEU A 158 1.69 21.04 -4.87
N ARG A 159 1.91 22.22 -4.29
CA ARG A 159 0.88 23.25 -4.17
C ARG A 159 0.55 23.91 -5.51
N LEU A 160 1.59 24.16 -6.31
CA LEU A 160 1.50 24.81 -7.61
C LEU A 160 1.27 23.80 -8.75
N GLY A 161 0.38 22.83 -8.55
CA GLY A 161 0.11 21.77 -9.55
C GLY A 161 -0.33 22.30 -10.93
N GLU A 162 -0.89 23.51 -11.00
CA GLU A 162 -1.26 24.17 -12.25
C GLU A 162 -0.03 24.58 -13.11
N LEU A 163 1.18 24.67 -12.52
CA LEU A 163 2.44 24.92 -13.22
C LEU A 163 3.10 23.64 -13.76
N ALA A 164 2.36 22.59 -13.97
CA ALA A 164 2.92 21.34 -14.52
C ALA A 164 3.55 21.58 -15.90
N PRO A 165 4.70 20.97 -16.22
CA PRO A 165 5.29 21.02 -17.56
C PRO A 165 4.27 20.62 -18.63
N GLY A 166 4.18 21.39 -19.71
CA GLY A 166 3.20 21.22 -20.78
C GLY A 166 1.86 21.95 -20.57
N ALA A 167 1.60 22.48 -19.37
CA ALA A 167 0.41 23.30 -19.11
C ALA A 167 0.48 24.64 -19.88
N ARG A 168 -0.66 25.23 -20.15
CA ARG A 168 -0.75 26.53 -20.83
C ARG A 168 -0.22 27.64 -19.92
N PHE A 169 0.73 28.41 -20.41
CA PHE A 169 1.23 29.59 -19.70
C PHE A 169 0.31 30.81 -19.92
N THR A 170 -0.07 31.49 -18.84
CA THR A 170 -0.72 32.78 -18.85
C THR A 170 -0.13 33.69 -17.76
N GLU A 171 -0.16 35.01 -17.96
CA GLU A 171 0.30 35.93 -16.93
C GLU A 171 -0.55 35.86 -15.65
N ALA A 172 -1.84 35.62 -15.79
CA ALA A 172 -2.72 35.37 -14.63
C ALA A 172 -2.33 34.16 -13.82
N LEU A 173 -1.85 33.07 -14.47
CA LEU A 173 -1.34 31.89 -13.79
C LEU A 173 -0.02 32.19 -13.08
N LEU A 174 0.86 32.96 -13.71
CA LEU A 174 2.12 33.39 -13.10
C LEU A 174 1.89 34.24 -11.84
N SER A 175 0.95 35.22 -11.92
CA SER A 175 0.59 36.05 -10.77
C SER A 175 0.02 35.24 -9.63
N ARG A 176 -0.96 34.35 -9.89
CA ARG A 176 -1.53 33.45 -8.87
C ARG A 176 -0.46 32.58 -8.22
N ALA A 177 0.43 32.00 -9.03
CA ALA A 177 1.52 31.18 -8.52
C ALA A 177 2.48 31.98 -7.63
N THR A 178 2.75 33.24 -7.99
CA THR A 178 3.56 34.15 -7.18
C THR A 178 2.88 34.43 -5.84
N ASP A 179 1.59 34.74 -5.85
CA ASP A 179 0.82 35.00 -4.63
C ASP A 179 0.75 33.75 -3.74
N GLU A 180 0.56 32.57 -4.32
CA GLU A 180 0.58 31.28 -3.58
C GLU A 180 1.93 30.95 -2.94
N ILE A 181 3.04 31.31 -3.60
CA ILE A 181 4.38 31.17 -3.04
C ILE A 181 4.54 32.11 -1.83
N ILE A 182 4.12 33.36 -1.95
CA ILE A 182 4.16 34.34 -0.87
C ILE A 182 3.31 33.87 0.32
N GLU A 183 2.08 33.44 0.07
CA GLU A 183 1.22 32.87 1.12
C GLU A 183 1.84 31.65 1.82
N PHE A 184 2.49 30.78 1.05
CA PHE A 184 3.16 29.64 1.60
C PHE A 184 4.29 30.06 2.57
N TYR A 185 5.11 31.02 2.19
CA TYR A 185 6.17 31.55 3.05
C TYR A 185 5.62 32.31 4.26
N HIS A 186 4.53 33.07 4.09
CA HIS A 186 3.81 33.68 5.21
C HIS A 186 3.31 32.63 6.22
N SER A 187 2.82 31.48 5.73
CA SER A 187 2.41 30.39 6.61
C SER A 187 3.56 29.77 7.40
N LEU A 188 4.79 29.88 6.89
CA LEU A 188 6.02 29.46 7.57
C LEU A 188 6.59 30.53 8.52
N GLY A 189 6.05 31.76 8.49
CA GLY A 189 6.49 32.88 9.32
C GLY A 189 7.41 33.89 8.62
N PHE A 190 7.61 33.79 7.32
CA PHE A 190 8.42 34.72 6.54
C PHE A 190 7.53 35.79 5.90
N PHE A 191 7.09 36.80 6.66
CA PHE A 191 6.18 37.83 6.18
C PHE A 191 6.81 38.89 5.26
N GLU A 192 8.13 38.97 5.23
CA GLU A 192 8.89 39.85 4.34
C GLU A 192 9.36 39.10 3.09
N CYS A 193 8.70 37.99 2.74
CA CYS A 193 9.05 37.21 1.58
C CYS A 193 8.75 37.99 0.29
N GLU A 194 9.79 38.17 -0.50
CA GLU A 194 9.67 38.72 -1.85
C GLU A 194 9.87 37.62 -2.89
N VAL A 195 8.99 37.58 -3.87
CA VAL A 195 9.06 36.60 -4.97
C VAL A 195 9.09 37.35 -6.30
N THR A 196 10.19 37.22 -7.03
CA THR A 196 10.32 37.78 -8.36
C THR A 196 10.23 36.68 -9.40
N PRO A 197 9.13 36.62 -10.17
CA PRO A 197 9.00 35.67 -11.26
C PRO A 197 9.82 36.10 -12.46
N GLN A 198 10.48 35.16 -13.13
CA GLN A 198 11.20 35.38 -14.40
C GLN A 198 10.69 34.36 -15.42
N VAL A 199 10.30 34.84 -16.60
CA VAL A 199 9.84 34.02 -17.70
C VAL A 199 10.86 34.09 -18.82
N THR A 200 11.35 32.91 -19.24
CA THR A 200 12.24 32.79 -20.40
C THR A 200 11.53 32.01 -21.49
N LEU A 201 11.26 32.67 -22.62
CA LEU A 201 10.65 32.02 -23.77
C LEU A 201 11.73 31.32 -24.60
N ALA A 202 11.48 30.05 -24.91
CA ALA A 202 12.29 29.20 -25.79
C ALA A 202 11.44 28.72 -26.97
N ASP A 203 12.07 28.02 -27.91
CA ASP A 203 11.39 27.39 -29.06
C ASP A 203 10.50 28.38 -29.83
N GLU A 204 11.07 29.53 -30.16
CA GLU A 204 10.37 30.61 -30.87
C GLU A 204 9.09 31.12 -30.17
N GLY A 205 9.10 31.13 -28.84
CA GLY A 205 7.99 31.60 -28.00
C GLY A 205 6.93 30.52 -27.68
N ARG A 206 7.19 29.27 -28.04
CA ARG A 206 6.26 28.14 -27.76
C ARG A 206 6.43 27.57 -26.37
N THR A 207 7.63 27.68 -25.76
CA THR A 207 7.94 27.16 -24.42
C THR A 207 8.29 28.29 -23.47
N ALA A 208 7.61 28.34 -22.30
CA ALA A 208 7.91 29.28 -21.23
C ALA A 208 8.61 28.56 -20.07
N HIS A 209 9.86 28.87 -19.79
CA HIS A 209 10.57 28.42 -18.60
C HIS A 209 10.35 29.42 -17.47
N LEU A 210 9.85 28.96 -16.33
CA LEU A 210 9.54 29.79 -15.18
C LEU A 210 10.61 29.65 -14.13
N SER A 211 11.14 30.74 -13.64
CA SER A 211 12.08 30.78 -12.52
C SER A 211 11.55 31.77 -11.48
N PHE A 212 11.28 31.28 -10.28
CA PHE A 212 10.88 32.12 -9.16
C PHE A 212 12.09 32.36 -8.28
N ARG A 213 12.55 33.61 -8.21
CA ARG A 213 13.58 34.00 -7.26
C ARG A 213 12.90 34.43 -5.98
N ILE A 214 13.19 33.68 -4.90
CA ILE A 214 12.56 33.85 -3.60
C ILE A 214 13.59 34.38 -2.62
N THR A 215 13.25 35.50 -1.99
CA THR A 215 14.01 36.08 -0.89
C THR A 215 13.13 35.99 0.35
N PRO A 216 13.34 35.02 1.23
CA PRO A 216 12.41 34.73 2.33
C PRO A 216 12.29 35.87 3.35
N GLY A 217 13.32 36.68 3.51
CA GLY A 217 13.39 37.68 4.58
C GLY A 217 13.67 37.06 5.94
N SER A 218 13.37 37.78 7.00
CA SER A 218 13.58 37.35 8.38
C SER A 218 12.38 36.55 8.90
N LEU A 219 12.67 35.51 9.70
CA LEU A 219 11.64 34.64 10.30
C LEU A 219 11.00 35.34 11.51
N ALA A 220 9.69 35.61 11.42
CA ALA A 220 8.92 36.24 12.48
C ALA A 220 8.80 35.35 13.72
N ARG A 221 8.77 35.98 14.90
CA ARG A 221 8.58 35.30 16.16
C ARG A 221 7.20 35.61 16.75
N VAL A 222 6.70 34.72 17.57
CA VAL A 222 5.47 34.97 18.34
C VAL A 222 5.82 35.95 19.47
N ALA A 223 5.25 37.15 19.43
CA ALA A 223 5.40 38.13 20.52
C ALA A 223 4.53 37.74 21.71
N GLU A 224 3.26 37.46 21.44
CA GLU A 224 2.26 37.15 22.46
C GLU A 224 1.25 36.13 21.92
N VAL A 225 0.72 35.29 22.83
CA VAL A 225 -0.45 34.46 22.57
C VAL A 225 -1.58 34.91 23.48
N ARG A 226 -2.62 35.52 22.92
CA ARG A 226 -3.82 35.99 23.61
C ARG A 226 -4.90 34.92 23.54
N LEU A 227 -5.35 34.51 24.73
CA LEU A 227 -6.50 33.60 24.85
C LEU A 227 -7.71 34.44 25.24
N THR A 228 -8.78 34.37 24.45
CA THR A 228 -10.04 35.11 24.67
C THR A 228 -11.22 34.13 24.72
N GLY A 229 -12.38 34.59 25.18
CA GLY A 229 -13.60 33.80 25.30
C GLY A 229 -13.85 33.28 26.71
N ASP A 230 -14.75 32.29 26.83
CA ASP A 230 -15.15 31.70 28.13
C ASP A 230 -14.18 30.56 28.52
N LEU A 231 -13.11 30.95 29.20
CA LEU A 231 -12.06 30.02 29.64
C LEU A 231 -12.41 29.44 31.00
N LYS A 232 -12.68 28.14 31.07
CA LYS A 232 -12.87 27.40 32.33
C LYS A 232 -11.55 26.76 32.83
N LEU A 233 -10.54 26.68 31.98
CA LEU A 233 -9.18 26.27 32.35
C LEU A 233 -8.31 27.52 32.54
N SER A 234 -7.29 27.43 33.38
CA SER A 234 -6.38 28.57 33.56
C SER A 234 -5.58 28.83 32.27
N ARG A 235 -5.31 30.11 32.03
CA ARG A 235 -4.52 30.52 30.86
C ARG A 235 -3.14 29.87 30.86
N GLU A 236 -2.53 29.75 32.02
CA GLU A 236 -1.22 29.16 32.21
C GLU A 236 -1.22 27.67 31.83
N GLU A 237 -2.29 26.94 32.17
CA GLU A 237 -2.42 25.52 31.82
C GLU A 237 -2.55 25.32 30.30
N ILE A 238 -3.32 26.18 29.63
CA ILE A 238 -3.47 26.14 28.17
C ILE A 238 -2.14 26.49 27.49
N LEU A 239 -1.55 27.64 27.87
CA LEU A 239 -0.30 28.14 27.28
C LEU A 239 0.88 27.16 27.47
N ALA A 240 0.92 26.44 28.61
CA ALA A 240 1.94 25.42 28.85
C ALA A 240 1.94 24.28 27.82
N ARG A 241 0.81 24.02 27.17
CA ARG A 241 0.65 22.95 26.18
C ARG A 241 0.97 23.36 24.75
N LEU A 242 1.04 24.67 24.49
CA LEU A 242 1.33 25.16 23.14
C LEU A 242 2.81 25.03 22.79
N GLU A 243 3.10 24.79 21.54
CA GLU A 243 4.45 24.94 20.98
C GLU A 243 4.71 26.36 20.49
N SER A 244 3.66 27.07 20.03
CA SER A 244 3.70 28.48 19.62
C SER A 244 3.75 29.39 20.87
N LYS A 245 4.90 29.43 21.54
CA LYS A 245 5.14 30.23 22.75
C LYS A 245 5.73 31.60 22.38
N PRO A 246 5.60 32.61 23.26
CA PRO A 246 6.33 33.87 23.09
C PRO A 246 7.84 33.60 22.89
N GLY A 247 8.42 34.23 21.88
CA GLY A 247 9.82 34.04 21.44
C GLY A 247 10.03 32.90 20.45
N ALA A 248 9.09 31.95 20.29
CA ALA A 248 9.21 30.86 19.33
C ALA A 248 9.02 31.37 17.88
N PRO A 249 9.65 30.71 16.89
CA PRO A 249 9.38 31.02 15.48
C PRO A 249 7.92 30.73 15.13
N PHE A 250 7.28 31.65 14.45
CA PHE A 250 5.90 31.49 13.99
C PHE A 250 5.81 30.42 12.88
N ASN A 251 4.80 29.57 12.96
CA ASN A 251 4.47 28.60 11.93
C ASN A 251 2.98 28.25 12.02
N ALA A 252 2.22 28.47 10.96
CA ALA A 252 0.78 28.26 10.92
C ALA A 252 0.39 26.76 11.10
N LEU A 253 1.25 25.82 10.64
CA LEU A 253 1.00 24.38 10.85
C LEU A 253 1.12 24.01 12.32
N ARG A 254 2.16 24.51 13.03
CA ARG A 254 2.28 24.30 14.49
C ARG A 254 1.12 24.92 15.24
N LEU A 255 0.66 26.10 14.80
CA LEU A 255 -0.50 26.75 15.39
C LEU A 255 -1.77 25.90 15.22
N HIS A 256 -1.94 25.27 14.05
CA HIS A 256 -3.04 24.31 13.85
C HIS A 256 -2.95 23.12 14.81
N ASP A 257 -1.77 22.54 15.00
CA ASP A 257 -1.54 21.46 15.97
C ASP A 257 -1.81 21.94 17.41
N ASP A 258 -1.49 23.18 17.73
CA ASP A 258 -1.77 23.76 19.04
C ASP A 258 -3.28 23.87 19.32
N LEU A 259 -4.10 24.19 18.30
CA LEU A 259 -5.57 24.16 18.48
C LEU A 259 -6.07 22.74 18.81
N GLN A 260 -5.49 21.71 18.21
CA GLN A 260 -5.82 20.33 18.56
C GLN A 260 -5.38 19.99 19.99
N ARG A 261 -4.21 20.46 20.44
CA ARG A 261 -3.74 20.28 21.82
C ARG A 261 -4.66 20.97 22.85
N ILE A 262 -5.16 22.17 22.53
CA ILE A 262 -6.16 22.88 23.35
C ILE A 262 -7.44 22.04 23.45
N ARG A 263 -7.93 21.53 22.31
CA ARG A 263 -9.12 20.67 22.27
C ARG A 263 -8.93 19.41 23.12
N GLU A 264 -7.82 18.69 22.94
CA GLU A 264 -7.50 17.49 23.73
C GLU A 264 -7.39 17.77 25.22
N LEU A 265 -6.80 18.92 25.61
CA LEU A 265 -6.72 19.31 27.00
C LEU A 265 -8.12 19.48 27.61
N HIS A 266 -9.03 20.19 26.94
CA HIS A 266 -10.40 20.36 27.36
C HIS A 266 -11.13 19.01 27.50
N LEU A 267 -11.01 18.12 26.48
CA LEU A 267 -11.62 16.79 26.52
C LEU A 267 -11.10 15.97 27.70
N ARG A 268 -9.80 16.04 28.02
CA ARG A 268 -9.20 15.34 29.18
C ARG A 268 -9.70 15.89 30.51
N ARG A 269 -10.02 17.17 30.57
CA ARG A 269 -10.53 17.84 31.77
C ARG A 269 -12.05 17.71 31.95
N GLY A 270 -12.73 17.06 30.99
CA GLY A 270 -14.17 16.81 31.04
C GLY A 270 -15.02 17.82 30.29
N TYR A 271 -14.45 18.86 29.70
CA TYR A 271 -15.15 19.80 28.83
C TYR A 271 -15.32 19.16 27.45
N ARG A 272 -16.51 18.58 27.19
CA ARG A 272 -16.74 17.71 26.04
C ARG A 272 -17.20 18.44 24.77
N ALA A 273 -17.50 19.72 24.85
CA ALA A 273 -17.96 20.51 23.71
C ALA A 273 -17.17 21.83 23.55
N PRO A 274 -15.82 21.81 23.58
CA PRO A 274 -15.06 23.04 23.40
C PRO A 274 -15.19 23.55 21.97
N ARG A 275 -15.45 24.86 21.83
CA ARG A 275 -15.41 25.57 20.55
C ARG A 275 -14.14 26.39 20.51
N ILE A 276 -13.32 26.14 19.51
CA ILE A 276 -12.09 26.87 19.29
C ILE A 276 -12.20 27.51 17.91
N ALA A 277 -12.27 28.85 17.90
CA ALA A 277 -12.35 29.59 16.66
C ALA A 277 -11.00 29.55 15.91
N PRO A 278 -11.01 29.75 14.57
CA PRO A 278 -9.77 29.94 13.81
C PRO A 278 -8.95 31.09 14.44
N PRO A 279 -7.63 30.91 14.61
CA PRO A 279 -6.80 31.90 15.27
C PRO A 279 -6.66 33.15 14.39
N ARG A 280 -6.63 34.32 15.03
CA ARG A 280 -6.25 35.58 14.37
C ARG A 280 -4.78 35.81 14.60
N VAL A 281 -4.06 36.14 13.52
CA VAL A 281 -2.63 36.45 13.56
C VAL A 281 -2.47 37.90 13.15
N GLU A 282 -2.02 38.72 14.06
CA GLU A 282 -1.77 40.15 13.85
C GLU A 282 -0.28 40.38 13.81
N ARG A 283 0.21 41.08 12.79
CA ARG A 283 1.61 41.45 12.64
C ARG A 283 1.91 42.70 13.45
N VAL A 284 3.03 42.68 14.17
CA VAL A 284 3.60 43.87 14.82
C VAL A 284 4.60 44.48 13.85
N GLU A 285 4.27 45.65 13.30
CA GLU A 285 5.01 46.23 12.14
C GLU A 285 6.47 46.53 12.44
N ASP A 286 6.83 46.95 13.66
CA ASP A 286 8.21 47.39 13.99
C ASP A 286 9.14 46.28 14.51
N GLU A 287 8.65 45.05 14.79
CA GLU A 287 9.43 44.06 15.52
C GLU A 287 9.62 42.69 14.79
N ASN A 288 9.18 42.56 13.54
CA ASN A 288 9.06 41.28 12.83
C ASN A 288 8.51 40.14 13.73
N ALA A 289 7.42 40.45 14.40
CA ALA A 289 6.77 39.57 15.36
C ALA A 289 5.27 39.48 15.07
N VAL A 290 4.61 38.48 15.64
CA VAL A 290 3.17 38.28 15.51
C VAL A 290 2.51 38.10 16.86
N ILE A 291 1.32 38.64 17.01
CA ILE A 291 0.41 38.35 18.11
C ILE A 291 -0.60 37.33 17.60
N VAL A 292 -0.73 36.23 18.32
CA VAL A 292 -1.69 35.16 18.01
C VAL A 292 -2.85 35.22 18.97
N GLU A 293 -4.03 35.52 18.48
CA GLU A 293 -5.27 35.51 19.28
C GLU A 293 -6.06 34.24 19.00
N ILE A 294 -6.38 33.49 20.07
CA ILE A 294 -7.18 32.25 20.01
C ILE A 294 -8.40 32.42 20.90
N ALA A 295 -9.58 32.44 20.30
CA ALA A 295 -10.83 32.46 21.02
C ALA A 295 -11.26 31.04 21.36
N VAL A 296 -11.42 30.77 22.65
CA VAL A 296 -11.77 29.45 23.19
C VAL A 296 -13.01 29.57 24.04
N GLU A 297 -14.04 28.83 23.69
CA GLU A 297 -15.21 28.58 24.54
C GLU A 297 -15.10 27.16 25.08
N SER A 298 -14.82 27.01 26.36
CA SER A 298 -14.64 25.69 27.00
C SER A 298 -15.90 24.83 26.96
N GLY A 299 -17.07 25.46 26.96
CA GLY A 299 -18.35 24.79 27.11
C GLY A 299 -18.56 24.22 28.53
N PRO A 300 -19.64 23.45 28.75
CA PRO A 300 -19.95 22.90 30.05
C PRO A 300 -19.02 21.71 30.41
N LEU A 301 -18.83 21.52 31.71
CA LEU A 301 -18.23 20.28 32.24
C LEU A 301 -19.24 19.13 32.11
N VAL A 302 -18.84 18.04 31.45
CA VAL A 302 -19.75 16.92 31.15
C VAL A 302 -19.35 15.69 31.94
N ASP A 303 -20.21 15.30 32.87
CA ASP A 303 -20.12 14.05 33.61
C ASP A 303 -20.92 12.96 32.86
N VAL A 304 -20.29 11.85 32.52
CA VAL A 304 -20.89 10.74 31.76
C VAL A 304 -20.97 9.51 32.68
N GLU A 305 -22.19 9.08 32.97
CA GLU A 305 -22.48 7.92 33.78
C GLU A 305 -23.20 6.85 32.97
N VAL A 306 -22.87 5.58 33.21
CA VAL A 306 -23.58 4.43 32.64
C VAL A 306 -24.16 3.60 33.79
N GLU A 307 -25.46 3.58 33.87
CA GLU A 307 -26.22 2.83 34.89
C GLU A 307 -26.68 1.49 34.31
N GLY A 308 -26.74 0.45 35.15
CA GLY A 308 -27.22 -0.88 34.75
C GLY A 308 -26.15 -1.79 34.10
N LEU A 309 -24.96 -1.29 33.78
CA LEU A 309 -23.83 -2.09 33.24
C LEU A 309 -22.50 -1.57 33.78
N SER A 310 -21.65 -2.49 34.25
CA SER A 310 -20.29 -2.14 34.63
C SER A 310 -19.39 -2.20 33.40
N LEU A 311 -18.79 -1.06 33.03
CA LEU A 311 -17.87 -0.91 31.93
C LEU A 311 -16.50 -0.41 32.42
N SER A 312 -15.43 -0.95 31.88
CA SER A 312 -14.10 -0.37 32.11
C SER A 312 -13.96 1.00 31.40
N ALA A 313 -13.08 1.86 31.87
CA ALA A 313 -12.82 3.16 31.24
C ALA A 313 -12.50 3.04 29.73
N LYS A 314 -11.74 2.00 29.34
CA LYS A 314 -11.43 1.73 27.94
C LYS A 314 -12.65 1.31 27.11
N GLN A 315 -13.59 0.59 27.72
CA GLN A 315 -14.86 0.23 27.05
C GLN A 315 -15.78 1.43 26.93
N MET A 316 -15.91 2.26 27.98
CA MET A 316 -16.67 3.51 27.93
C MET A 316 -16.13 4.44 26.83
N GLN A 317 -14.81 4.64 26.79
CA GLN A 317 -14.18 5.45 25.75
C GLN A 317 -14.46 4.92 24.34
N ARG A 318 -14.47 3.59 24.14
CA ARG A 318 -14.73 2.98 22.80
C ARG A 318 -16.20 3.04 22.39
N LEU A 319 -17.13 2.95 23.33
CA LEU A 319 -18.57 2.88 23.05
C LEU A 319 -19.24 4.25 22.97
N LEU A 320 -18.68 5.24 23.64
CA LEU A 320 -19.26 6.58 23.75
C LEU A 320 -18.42 7.60 22.96
N PRO A 321 -18.86 8.02 21.76
CA PRO A 321 -18.12 8.98 20.92
C PRO A 321 -17.82 10.29 21.64
N ILE A 322 -18.72 10.75 22.51
CA ILE A 322 -18.53 11.95 23.34
C ILE A 322 -17.23 11.91 24.19
N LEU A 323 -16.77 10.73 24.58
CA LEU A 323 -15.54 10.56 25.35
C LEU A 323 -14.27 10.58 24.46
N GLN A 324 -14.40 10.35 23.15
CA GLN A 324 -13.29 10.35 22.20
C GLN A 324 -13.16 11.68 21.45
N GLN A 325 -14.24 12.08 20.80
CA GLN A 325 -14.27 13.19 19.85
C GLN A 325 -14.87 14.46 20.46
N GLY A 326 -15.57 14.31 21.60
CA GLY A 326 -16.41 15.35 22.17
C GLY A 326 -17.74 15.47 21.41
N GLY A 327 -18.50 16.52 21.70
CA GLY A 327 -19.80 16.80 21.09
C GLY A 327 -20.94 16.54 22.08
N LEU A 328 -21.88 17.47 22.14
CA LEU A 328 -23.10 17.41 22.98
C LEU A 328 -24.36 17.44 22.12
N ASP A 329 -24.17 17.28 20.79
CA ASP A 329 -25.29 17.22 19.86
C ASP A 329 -26.05 15.88 19.96
N ASP A 330 -27.32 15.91 19.58
CA ASP A 330 -28.20 14.74 19.68
C ASP A 330 -27.70 13.56 18.85
N ALA A 331 -27.00 13.79 17.75
CA ALA A 331 -26.43 12.73 16.89
C ALA A 331 -25.32 11.97 17.63
N THR A 332 -24.39 12.67 18.29
CA THR A 332 -23.32 12.08 19.11
C THR A 332 -23.87 11.29 20.28
N LEU A 333 -24.91 11.80 20.95
CA LEU A 333 -25.55 11.13 22.06
C LEU A 333 -26.31 9.87 21.62
N GLU A 334 -27.01 9.95 20.48
CA GLU A 334 -27.75 8.83 19.90
C GLU A 334 -26.76 7.74 19.41
N GLU A 335 -25.65 8.09 18.81
CA GLU A 335 -24.61 7.13 18.43
C GLU A 335 -24.10 6.37 19.67
N GLY A 336 -23.81 7.08 20.75
CA GLY A 336 -23.43 6.47 22.02
C GLY A 336 -24.47 5.50 22.54
N ARG A 337 -25.77 5.88 22.49
CA ARG A 337 -26.91 5.05 22.87
C ARG A 337 -26.98 3.77 22.05
N VAL A 338 -26.86 3.90 20.73
CA VAL A 338 -26.88 2.74 19.77
C VAL A 338 -25.70 1.81 19.99
N ASN A 339 -24.50 2.34 20.22
CA ASN A 339 -23.31 1.56 20.51
C ASN A 339 -23.42 0.76 21.81
N LEU A 340 -23.95 1.38 22.87
CA LEU A 340 -24.23 0.70 24.15
C LEU A 340 -25.29 -0.38 23.98
N LEU A 341 -26.38 -0.09 23.28
CA LEU A 341 -27.45 -1.05 23.00
C LEU A 341 -26.90 -2.26 22.21
N ASP A 342 -26.15 -2.04 21.15
CA ASP A 342 -25.52 -3.12 20.38
C ASP A 342 -24.57 -3.96 21.27
N HIS A 343 -23.77 -3.29 22.12
CA HIS A 343 -22.87 -3.98 23.04
C HIS A 343 -23.59 -4.89 24.03
N VAL A 344 -24.69 -4.43 24.61
CA VAL A 344 -25.49 -5.19 25.57
C VAL A 344 -26.25 -6.31 24.89
N GLN A 345 -26.82 -6.07 23.71
CA GLN A 345 -27.51 -7.07 22.92
C GLN A 345 -26.56 -8.24 22.53
N ARG A 346 -25.32 -7.94 22.16
CA ARG A 346 -24.29 -8.96 21.90
C ARG A 346 -23.93 -9.81 23.12
N GLN A 347 -24.18 -9.33 24.32
CA GLN A 347 -24.03 -10.13 25.55
C GLN A 347 -25.22 -11.07 25.82
N GLY A 348 -26.21 -11.06 24.93
CA GLY A 348 -27.43 -11.87 25.01
C GLY A 348 -28.65 -11.16 25.61
N TYR A 349 -28.58 -9.90 25.97
CA TYR A 349 -29.71 -9.11 26.44
C TYR A 349 -30.41 -8.43 25.27
N PHE A 350 -31.00 -9.22 24.41
CA PHE A 350 -31.49 -8.75 23.10
C PHE A 350 -32.58 -7.67 23.22
N PHE A 351 -33.45 -7.76 24.23
CA PHE A 351 -34.54 -6.82 24.49
C PHE A 351 -34.14 -5.70 25.46
N ALA A 352 -32.85 -5.50 25.64
CA ALA A 352 -32.35 -4.37 26.41
C ALA A 352 -32.84 -3.03 25.82
N ASP A 353 -33.05 -2.07 26.69
CA ASP A 353 -33.29 -0.66 26.35
C ASP A 353 -32.23 0.22 26.94
N VAL A 354 -31.88 1.27 26.18
CA VAL A 354 -30.90 2.27 26.60
C VAL A 354 -31.52 3.65 26.41
N ARG A 355 -31.65 4.39 27.49
CA ARG A 355 -32.14 5.76 27.47
C ARG A 355 -31.04 6.72 27.88
N VAL A 356 -31.00 7.87 27.23
CA VAL A 356 -30.06 8.95 27.55
C VAL A 356 -30.84 10.03 28.27
N ILE A 357 -30.40 10.35 29.47
CA ILE A 357 -30.97 11.43 30.29
C ILE A 357 -29.91 12.52 30.40
N ARG A 358 -30.26 13.70 29.88
CA ARG A 358 -29.43 14.91 29.99
C ARG A 358 -30.03 15.83 31.06
N THR A 359 -29.23 16.17 32.04
CA THR A 359 -29.57 17.12 33.09
C THR A 359 -28.55 18.25 33.11
N GLU A 360 -29.04 19.50 33.09
CA GLU A 360 -28.21 20.69 33.11
C GLU A 360 -28.29 21.34 34.48
N GLU A 361 -27.16 21.48 35.17
CA GLU A 361 -27.03 22.08 36.49
C GLU A 361 -25.97 23.22 36.40
N GLY A 362 -26.46 24.41 36.02
CA GLY A 362 -25.54 25.56 35.80
C GLY A 362 -24.52 25.29 34.68
N ASP A 363 -23.25 25.22 35.02
CA ASP A 363 -22.15 25.03 34.12
C ASP A 363 -21.75 23.54 33.93
N ARG A 364 -22.57 22.65 34.50
CA ARG A 364 -22.35 21.18 34.39
C ARG A 364 -23.50 20.54 33.62
N VAL A 365 -23.15 19.56 32.78
CA VAL A 365 -24.11 18.68 32.11
C VAL A 365 -23.86 17.27 32.59
N ARG A 366 -24.86 16.66 33.19
CA ARG A 366 -24.80 15.26 33.57
C ARG A 366 -25.53 14.43 32.51
N LEU A 367 -24.80 13.49 31.88
CA LEU A 367 -25.34 12.56 30.94
C LEU A 367 -25.40 11.17 31.57
N ARG A 368 -26.60 10.65 31.75
CA ARG A 368 -26.80 9.30 32.26
C ARG A 368 -27.36 8.40 31.17
N TYR A 369 -26.58 7.37 30.82
CA TYR A 369 -27.04 6.29 29.97
C TYR A 369 -27.61 5.18 30.84
N VAL A 370 -28.92 5.11 30.94
CA VAL A 370 -29.65 4.14 31.77
C VAL A 370 -29.93 2.91 30.92
N ILE A 371 -29.38 1.77 31.33
CA ILE A 371 -29.47 0.48 30.62
C ILE A 371 -30.42 -0.45 31.39
N GLU A 372 -31.55 -0.73 30.80
CA GLU A 372 -32.47 -1.79 31.25
C GLU A 372 -32.17 -3.07 30.50
N ARG A 373 -31.41 -4.00 31.11
CA ARG A 373 -30.91 -5.20 30.40
C ARG A 373 -32.01 -6.21 30.07
N GLY A 374 -33.03 -6.31 30.90
CA GLY A 374 -34.04 -7.35 30.74
C GLY A 374 -33.51 -8.77 30.94
N ARG A 375 -34.23 -9.76 30.39
CA ARG A 375 -33.80 -11.18 30.41
C ARG A 375 -32.69 -11.45 29.39
N ARG A 376 -31.85 -12.42 29.73
CA ARG A 376 -30.76 -12.85 28.87
C ARG A 376 -31.15 -14.08 28.06
N TYR A 377 -31.04 -14.01 26.75
CA TYR A 377 -31.40 -15.07 25.81
C TYR A 377 -30.16 -15.66 25.10
N ALA A 378 -30.28 -16.94 24.69
CA ALA A 378 -29.29 -17.62 23.87
C ALA A 378 -29.79 -17.69 22.42
N LEU A 379 -29.03 -17.21 21.43
CA LEU A 379 -29.39 -17.40 20.03
C LEU A 379 -29.23 -18.88 19.65
N ARG A 380 -30.34 -19.62 19.54
CA ARG A 380 -30.36 -21.06 19.27
C ARG A 380 -30.45 -21.40 17.80
N ALA A 381 -31.23 -20.64 17.05
CA ALA A 381 -31.43 -20.90 15.63
C ALA A 381 -31.65 -19.62 14.84
N ILE A 382 -31.26 -19.65 13.60
CA ILE A 382 -31.64 -18.74 12.55
C ILE A 382 -32.42 -19.60 11.53
N ARG A 383 -33.57 -19.13 11.10
CA ARG A 383 -34.41 -19.81 10.11
C ARG A 383 -34.64 -18.88 8.93
N LEU A 384 -34.74 -19.48 7.75
CA LEU A 384 -35.15 -18.79 6.54
C LEU A 384 -36.49 -19.35 6.12
N GLU A 385 -37.45 -18.48 5.89
CA GLU A 385 -38.80 -18.82 5.38
C GLU A 385 -39.01 -18.11 4.04
N GLY A 386 -39.68 -18.77 3.09
CA GLY A 386 -40.02 -18.20 1.78
C GLY A 386 -38.85 -18.26 0.77
N THR A 387 -37.78 -19.00 1.07
CA THR A 387 -36.68 -19.26 0.13
C THR A 387 -36.33 -20.73 0.09
N SER A 388 -36.15 -21.25 -1.12
CA SER A 388 -35.62 -22.58 -1.42
C SER A 388 -34.21 -22.50 -2.04
N ALA A 389 -33.83 -21.32 -2.52
CA ALA A 389 -32.59 -21.06 -3.22
C ALA A 389 -31.36 -21.07 -2.32
N LEU A 390 -31.54 -20.72 -1.03
CA LEU A 390 -30.42 -20.61 -0.08
C LEU A 390 -30.62 -21.51 1.13
N THR A 391 -29.56 -22.21 1.49
CA THR A 391 -29.51 -22.96 2.75
C THR A 391 -28.80 -22.13 3.82
N LEU A 392 -29.17 -22.33 5.09
CA LEU A 392 -28.50 -21.67 6.21
C LEU A 392 -27.01 -22.00 6.26
N GLU A 393 -26.59 -23.18 5.81
CA GLU A 393 -25.19 -23.58 5.76
C GLU A 393 -24.37 -22.73 4.80
N GLN A 394 -24.91 -22.37 3.65
CA GLN A 394 -24.27 -21.50 2.66
C GLN A 394 -24.13 -20.05 3.19
N LEU A 395 -25.13 -19.58 3.95
CA LEU A 395 -25.14 -18.23 4.52
C LEU A 395 -24.27 -18.10 5.80
N ARG A 396 -24.07 -19.19 6.54
CA ARG A 396 -23.39 -19.17 7.86
C ARG A 396 -22.04 -18.45 7.87
N PRO A 397 -21.18 -18.56 6.85
CA PRO A 397 -19.90 -17.80 6.82
C PRO A 397 -20.06 -16.29 6.67
N ARG A 398 -21.23 -15.82 6.17
CA ARG A 398 -21.53 -14.41 5.87
C ARG A 398 -22.34 -13.73 6.95
N LEU A 399 -23.00 -14.51 7.83
CA LEU A 399 -23.84 -13.97 8.90
C LEU A 399 -22.99 -13.36 10.00
N GLY A 400 -23.39 -12.20 10.50
CA GLY A 400 -22.82 -11.54 11.65
C GLY A 400 -23.31 -12.13 12.97
N SER A 401 -24.53 -12.67 13.00
CA SER A 401 -25.10 -13.36 14.16
C SER A 401 -24.50 -14.75 14.30
N ILE A 402 -24.05 -15.12 15.50
CA ILE A 402 -23.38 -16.38 15.80
C ILE A 402 -24.30 -17.25 16.64
N LEU A 403 -24.57 -18.48 16.16
CA LEU A 403 -25.41 -19.43 16.90
C LEU A 403 -24.72 -19.89 18.18
N GLY A 404 -25.53 -20.12 19.24
CA GLY A 404 -25.08 -20.73 20.47
C GLY A 404 -24.69 -22.21 20.28
N GLY A 405 -23.66 -22.65 21.01
CA GLY A 405 -23.15 -24.01 21.02
C GLY A 405 -22.95 -24.51 22.46
N ILE A 406 -22.22 -25.65 22.61
CA ILE A 406 -21.95 -26.29 23.91
C ILE A 406 -21.22 -25.30 24.87
N TRP A 407 -20.40 -24.39 24.35
CA TRP A 407 -19.56 -23.49 25.14
C TRP A 407 -19.96 -22.00 25.06
N GLY A 408 -21.09 -21.65 24.43
CA GLY A 408 -21.50 -20.26 24.27
C GLY A 408 -22.98 -20.09 23.97
N ARG A 409 -23.59 -18.97 24.41
CA ARG A 409 -25.00 -18.65 24.21
C ARG A 409 -25.35 -18.10 22.83
N GLY A 410 -24.38 -17.93 21.97
CA GLY A 410 -24.57 -17.24 20.69
C GLY A 410 -24.53 -15.73 20.88
N LEU A 411 -24.59 -15.04 19.75
CA LEU A 411 -24.36 -13.60 19.66
C LEU A 411 -25.23 -13.01 18.57
N THR A 412 -26.07 -12.05 18.92
CA THR A 412 -26.83 -11.24 17.98
C THR A 412 -27.14 -9.86 18.53
N SER A 413 -27.48 -8.93 17.68
CA SER A 413 -28.00 -7.61 17.99
C SER A 413 -28.87 -7.13 16.82
N ARG A 414 -29.61 -6.03 17.02
CA ARG A 414 -30.39 -5.43 15.90
C ARG A 414 -29.49 -5.02 14.73
N GLN A 415 -28.32 -4.48 15.00
CA GLN A 415 -27.35 -4.14 13.96
C GLN A 415 -26.83 -5.40 13.22
N LEU A 416 -26.55 -6.48 13.96
CA LEU A 416 -26.15 -7.75 13.33
C LEU A 416 -27.28 -8.33 12.49
N MET A 417 -28.52 -8.27 12.96
CA MET A 417 -29.68 -8.71 12.15
C MET A 417 -29.82 -7.90 10.85
N GLN A 418 -29.59 -6.60 10.86
CA GLN A 418 -29.60 -5.79 9.65
C GLN A 418 -28.47 -6.22 8.67
N ARG A 419 -27.28 -6.49 9.20
CA ARG A 419 -26.18 -7.04 8.38
C ARG A 419 -26.51 -8.42 7.83
N ASP A 420 -27.15 -9.27 8.62
CA ASP A 420 -27.59 -10.60 8.18
C ASP A 420 -28.63 -10.48 7.05
N GLN A 421 -29.57 -9.53 7.13
CA GLN A 421 -30.51 -9.24 6.04
C GLN A 421 -29.79 -8.85 4.76
N GLN A 422 -28.77 -7.97 4.84
CA GLN A 422 -27.96 -7.59 3.67
C GLN A 422 -27.21 -8.80 3.10
N ALA A 423 -26.59 -9.62 3.96
CA ALA A 423 -25.88 -10.83 3.52
C ALA A 423 -26.80 -11.85 2.84
N ILE A 424 -28.04 -11.99 3.32
CA ILE A 424 -29.07 -12.84 2.68
C ILE A 424 -29.41 -12.30 1.29
N LEU A 425 -29.66 -10.98 1.17
CA LEU A 425 -29.99 -10.35 -0.11
C LEU A 425 -28.83 -10.43 -1.11
N GLU A 426 -27.61 -10.20 -0.67
CA GLU A 426 -26.42 -10.35 -1.52
C GLU A 426 -26.26 -11.78 -2.04
N ALA A 427 -26.43 -12.76 -1.16
CA ALA A 427 -26.35 -14.19 -1.55
C ALA A 427 -27.45 -14.60 -2.54
N LEU A 428 -28.67 -14.08 -2.39
CA LEU A 428 -29.77 -14.32 -3.34
C LEU A 428 -29.50 -13.65 -4.68
N ARG A 429 -29.02 -12.40 -4.69
CA ARG A 429 -28.65 -11.69 -5.92
C ARG A 429 -27.52 -12.39 -6.67
N GLU A 430 -26.54 -12.95 -5.97
CA GLU A 430 -25.48 -13.78 -6.58
C GLU A 430 -26.05 -15.03 -7.28
N GLN A 431 -27.20 -15.55 -6.83
CA GLN A 431 -27.87 -16.72 -7.41
C GLN A 431 -28.92 -16.37 -8.47
N GLY A 432 -29.03 -15.09 -8.84
CA GLY A 432 -29.92 -14.61 -9.89
C GLY A 432 -31.26 -14.02 -9.40
N TYR A 433 -31.47 -13.94 -8.11
CA TYR A 433 -32.71 -13.36 -7.54
C TYR A 433 -32.52 -11.85 -7.29
N ALA A 434 -32.40 -11.07 -8.37
CA ALA A 434 -32.09 -9.65 -8.31
C ALA A 434 -33.17 -8.82 -7.56
N ARG A 435 -34.44 -9.29 -7.59
CA ARG A 435 -35.61 -8.65 -6.96
C ARG A 435 -35.89 -9.19 -5.57
N ALA A 436 -35.04 -10.03 -4.99
CA ALA A 436 -35.25 -10.61 -3.68
C ALA A 436 -35.36 -9.51 -2.60
N ARG A 437 -36.26 -9.74 -1.65
CA ARG A 437 -36.48 -8.86 -0.50
C ARG A 437 -36.58 -9.67 0.79
N VAL A 438 -36.04 -9.14 1.89
CA VAL A 438 -36.35 -9.64 3.23
C VAL A 438 -37.56 -8.83 3.75
N VAL A 439 -38.70 -9.44 3.74
CA VAL A 439 -39.97 -8.79 4.08
C VAL A 439 -40.10 -8.56 5.59
N ALA A 440 -39.60 -9.50 6.38
CA ALA A 440 -39.66 -9.43 7.84
C ALA A 440 -38.49 -10.19 8.48
N ALA A 441 -38.05 -9.72 9.64
CA ALA A 441 -37.24 -10.45 10.58
C ALA A 441 -38.01 -10.67 11.87
N ARG A 442 -38.58 -11.87 12.05
CA ARG A 442 -39.40 -12.23 13.19
C ARG A 442 -38.54 -12.85 14.29
N LEU A 443 -38.93 -12.62 15.54
CA LEU A 443 -38.25 -13.16 16.70
C LEU A 443 -39.21 -14.13 17.42
N ALA A 444 -38.76 -15.35 17.64
CA ALA A 444 -39.44 -16.30 18.47
C ALA A 444 -38.63 -16.53 19.76
N VAL A 445 -39.31 -16.46 20.90
CA VAL A 445 -38.70 -16.52 22.24
C VAL A 445 -39.29 -17.70 23.00
N SER A 446 -38.43 -18.57 23.55
CA SER A 446 -38.83 -19.59 24.49
C SER A 446 -38.57 -19.13 25.92
N LEU A 447 -39.62 -18.77 26.66
CA LEU A 447 -39.51 -18.30 28.05
C LEU A 447 -39.04 -19.38 29.01
N ARG A 448 -39.27 -20.69 28.69
CA ARG A 448 -38.84 -21.80 29.53
C ARG A 448 -37.34 -22.10 29.44
N LYS A 449 -36.72 -21.83 28.29
CA LYS A 449 -35.33 -22.17 27.99
C LYS A 449 -34.45 -20.96 27.78
N ASP A 450 -35.01 -19.72 27.87
CA ASP A 450 -34.31 -18.48 27.54
C ASP A 450 -33.63 -18.51 26.13
N ASP A 451 -34.32 -19.16 25.16
CA ASP A 451 -33.84 -19.30 23.81
C ASP A 451 -34.45 -18.24 22.89
N LEU A 452 -33.64 -17.69 22.01
CA LEU A 452 -34.00 -16.77 20.94
C LEU A 452 -33.83 -17.45 19.59
N ILE A 453 -34.82 -17.34 18.72
CA ILE A 453 -34.79 -17.79 17.32
C ILE A 453 -35.07 -16.59 16.43
N ILE A 454 -34.24 -16.36 15.43
CA ILE A 454 -34.46 -15.34 14.40
C ILE A 454 -35.01 -16.02 13.15
N ILE A 455 -36.11 -15.49 12.62
CA ILE A 455 -36.76 -15.99 11.41
C ILE A 455 -36.74 -14.87 10.38
N TYR A 456 -35.96 -15.02 9.34
CA TYR A 456 -35.98 -14.10 8.19
C TYR A 456 -36.97 -14.61 7.15
N VAL A 457 -37.99 -13.79 6.87
CA VAL A 457 -38.99 -14.06 5.85
C VAL A 457 -38.53 -13.40 4.56
N VAL A 458 -38.30 -14.21 3.53
CA VAL A 458 -37.71 -13.81 2.27
C VAL A 458 -38.73 -13.99 1.13
N GLU A 459 -38.83 -13.03 0.28
CA GLU A 459 -39.46 -13.14 -1.04
C GLU A 459 -38.35 -13.17 -2.09
N GLU A 460 -38.18 -14.30 -2.78
CA GLU A 460 -37.12 -14.49 -3.78
C GLU A 460 -37.33 -13.65 -5.04
N GLY A 461 -38.59 -13.53 -5.46
CA GLY A 461 -38.90 -13.00 -6.78
C GLY A 461 -38.49 -13.95 -7.91
N PRO A 462 -38.59 -13.53 -9.20
CA PRO A 462 -38.19 -14.35 -10.31
C PRO A 462 -36.67 -14.51 -10.38
N ARG A 463 -36.24 -15.70 -10.80
CA ARG A 463 -34.81 -15.97 -11.00
C ARG A 463 -34.39 -15.52 -12.39
N LEU A 464 -33.47 -14.55 -12.45
CA LEU A 464 -32.90 -14.10 -13.69
C LEU A 464 -31.74 -15.01 -14.13
N THR A 465 -31.70 -15.36 -15.40
CA THR A 465 -30.59 -16.14 -15.97
C THR A 465 -29.98 -15.41 -17.16
N LEU A 466 -28.65 -15.57 -17.34
CA LEU A 466 -27.93 -14.96 -18.45
C LEU A 466 -28.24 -15.71 -19.74
N ALA A 467 -28.92 -15.06 -20.70
CA ALA A 467 -29.24 -15.64 -21.99
C ALA A 467 -28.11 -15.53 -23.00
N ARG A 468 -27.53 -14.31 -23.08
CA ARG A 468 -26.48 -14.00 -24.06
C ARG A 468 -25.57 -12.91 -23.58
N VAL A 469 -24.32 -12.97 -24.03
CA VAL A 469 -23.34 -11.91 -23.89
C VAL A 469 -22.94 -11.42 -25.27
N ASN A 470 -23.19 -10.15 -25.54
CA ASN A 470 -22.85 -9.50 -26.80
C ASN A 470 -21.71 -8.51 -26.59
N ILE A 471 -20.91 -8.33 -27.64
CA ILE A 471 -19.81 -7.36 -27.66
C ILE A 471 -20.02 -6.43 -28.83
N GLU A 472 -20.00 -5.12 -28.58
CA GLU A 472 -20.11 -4.07 -29.60
C GLU A 472 -18.90 -3.14 -29.53
N GLY A 473 -18.39 -2.72 -30.70
CA GLY A 473 -17.32 -1.71 -30.80
C GLY A 473 -15.90 -2.25 -30.66
N ALA A 474 -15.69 -3.54 -30.42
CA ALA A 474 -14.38 -4.18 -30.38
C ALA A 474 -13.78 -4.34 -31.79
N ARG A 475 -12.51 -3.97 -31.95
CA ARG A 475 -11.73 -4.11 -33.20
C ARG A 475 -10.37 -4.76 -32.96
N VAL A 476 -9.77 -4.52 -31.79
CA VAL A 476 -8.44 -5.01 -31.40
C VAL A 476 -8.48 -6.44 -30.90
N LEU A 477 -9.56 -6.82 -30.23
CA LEU A 477 -9.79 -8.14 -29.66
C LEU A 477 -11.01 -8.78 -30.28
N THR A 478 -10.99 -10.11 -30.44
CA THR A 478 -12.14 -10.80 -31.00
C THR A 478 -13.28 -10.88 -29.98
N PRO A 479 -14.55 -10.88 -30.42
CA PRO A 479 -15.70 -11.01 -29.51
C PRO A 479 -15.60 -12.27 -28.63
N GLU A 480 -15.07 -13.38 -29.18
CA GLU A 480 -14.92 -14.65 -28.48
C GLU A 480 -13.87 -14.56 -27.34
N GLU A 481 -12.75 -13.84 -27.55
CA GLU A 481 -11.76 -13.58 -26.53
C GLU A 481 -12.36 -12.74 -25.40
N LEU A 482 -13.11 -11.70 -25.74
CA LEU A 482 -13.75 -10.81 -24.77
C LEU A 482 -14.86 -11.51 -23.98
N VAL A 483 -15.67 -12.33 -24.62
CA VAL A 483 -16.69 -13.14 -23.91
C VAL A 483 -16.00 -14.08 -22.91
N ARG A 484 -14.92 -14.74 -23.31
CA ARG A 484 -14.12 -15.58 -22.37
C ARG A 484 -13.52 -14.77 -21.23
N ALA A 485 -12.93 -13.61 -21.53
CA ALA A 485 -12.34 -12.71 -20.51
C ALA A 485 -13.39 -12.16 -19.54
N SER A 486 -14.62 -11.91 -20.01
CA SER A 486 -15.73 -11.48 -19.15
C SER A 486 -16.04 -12.47 -18.02
N GLY A 487 -15.75 -13.77 -18.23
CA GLY A 487 -16.08 -14.83 -17.28
C GLY A 487 -17.57 -15.09 -17.11
N LEU A 488 -18.41 -14.49 -17.97
CA LEU A 488 -19.85 -14.71 -18.01
C LEU A 488 -20.18 -15.82 -18.98
N ARG A 489 -21.11 -16.72 -18.61
CA ARG A 489 -21.55 -17.84 -19.46
C ARG A 489 -23.06 -17.84 -19.59
N PRO A 490 -23.61 -18.04 -20.80
CA PRO A 490 -25.03 -18.27 -20.97
C PRO A 490 -25.50 -19.43 -20.09
N GLY A 491 -26.66 -19.27 -19.46
CA GLY A 491 -27.23 -20.21 -18.50
C GLY A 491 -26.83 -19.95 -17.04
N ASP A 492 -25.80 -19.13 -16.77
CA ASP A 492 -25.43 -18.74 -15.39
C ASP A 492 -26.52 -17.86 -14.75
N PRO A 493 -26.66 -17.89 -13.43
CA PRO A 493 -27.48 -16.92 -12.71
C PRO A 493 -27.01 -15.49 -12.99
N PHE A 494 -27.95 -14.60 -13.32
CA PHE A 494 -27.63 -13.20 -13.54
C PHE A 494 -27.39 -12.48 -12.20
N ALA A 495 -26.24 -11.83 -12.05
CA ALA A 495 -25.92 -10.98 -10.92
C ALA A 495 -25.19 -9.72 -11.40
N GLU A 496 -25.70 -8.54 -11.04
CA GLU A 496 -25.06 -7.27 -11.41
C GLU A 496 -23.59 -7.17 -10.93
N ALA A 497 -23.28 -7.73 -9.75
CA ALA A 497 -21.90 -7.78 -9.25
C ALA A 497 -20.96 -8.49 -10.23
N ARG A 498 -21.40 -9.63 -10.84
CA ARG A 498 -20.63 -10.34 -11.86
C ARG A 498 -20.45 -9.53 -13.14
N VAL A 499 -21.46 -8.73 -13.53
CA VAL A 499 -21.35 -7.82 -14.68
C VAL A 499 -20.32 -6.72 -14.39
N ARG A 500 -20.34 -6.11 -13.18
CA ARG A 500 -19.31 -5.13 -12.79
C ARG A 500 -17.90 -5.74 -12.78
N GLU A 501 -17.75 -6.95 -12.26
CA GLU A 501 -16.46 -7.67 -12.31
C GLU A 501 -16.03 -7.97 -13.76
N ALA A 502 -16.99 -8.31 -14.64
CA ALA A 502 -16.71 -8.52 -16.05
C ALA A 502 -16.20 -7.23 -16.72
N VAL A 503 -16.79 -6.06 -16.41
CA VAL A 503 -16.30 -4.76 -16.90
C VAL A 503 -14.86 -4.54 -16.49
N VAL A 504 -14.51 -4.79 -15.22
CA VAL A 504 -13.13 -4.65 -14.71
C VAL A 504 -12.19 -5.59 -15.47
N ARG A 505 -12.52 -6.89 -15.59
CA ARG A 505 -11.69 -7.87 -16.33
C ARG A 505 -11.50 -7.51 -17.81
N LEU A 506 -12.56 -7.01 -18.46
CA LEU A 506 -12.47 -6.54 -19.84
C LEU A 506 -11.55 -5.31 -19.93
N ALA A 507 -11.69 -4.35 -19.04
CA ALA A 507 -10.81 -3.17 -18.99
C ALA A 507 -9.35 -3.57 -18.74
N GLU A 508 -9.08 -4.49 -17.80
CA GLU A 508 -7.75 -5.06 -17.57
C GLU A 508 -7.19 -5.75 -18.82
N THR A 509 -8.04 -6.51 -19.55
CA THR A 509 -7.63 -7.20 -20.77
C THR A 509 -7.19 -6.23 -21.87
N TYR A 510 -7.87 -5.09 -22.01
CA TYR A 510 -7.49 -4.01 -22.91
C TYR A 510 -6.23 -3.28 -22.41
N ALA A 511 -6.15 -3.00 -21.13
CA ALA A 511 -5.02 -2.32 -20.50
C ALA A 511 -3.72 -3.13 -20.63
N ASP A 512 -3.78 -4.45 -20.52
CA ASP A 512 -2.62 -5.35 -20.75
C ASP A 512 -2.10 -5.29 -22.20
N ARG A 513 -2.95 -4.85 -23.15
CA ARG A 513 -2.57 -4.62 -24.56
C ARG A 513 -2.19 -3.17 -24.86
N GLY A 514 -2.11 -2.30 -23.82
CA GLY A 514 -1.77 -0.89 -23.93
C GLY A 514 -2.96 0.04 -24.16
N TYR A 515 -4.19 -0.47 -24.21
CA TYR A 515 -5.41 0.34 -24.38
C TYR A 515 -6.03 0.69 -23.00
N ALA A 516 -5.26 1.41 -22.17
CA ALA A 516 -5.64 1.71 -20.80
C ALA A 516 -6.82 2.71 -20.66
N GLU A 517 -7.16 3.41 -21.74
CA GLU A 517 -8.31 4.33 -21.79
C GLU A 517 -9.57 3.68 -22.38
N ALA A 518 -9.55 2.37 -22.58
CA ALA A 518 -10.73 1.66 -23.06
C ALA A 518 -11.90 1.81 -22.09
N THR A 519 -13.03 2.24 -22.61
CA THR A 519 -14.25 2.43 -21.83
C THR A 519 -15.24 1.32 -22.17
N ILE A 520 -15.70 0.58 -21.16
CA ILE A 520 -16.64 -0.53 -21.31
C ILE A 520 -17.93 -0.17 -20.57
N THR A 521 -19.03 -0.07 -21.31
CA THR A 521 -20.35 0.24 -20.75
C THR A 521 -21.25 -0.99 -20.91
N PRO A 522 -21.72 -1.60 -19.82
CA PRO A 522 -22.66 -2.70 -19.90
C PRO A 522 -24.08 -2.17 -20.14
N LEU A 523 -24.77 -2.75 -21.11
CA LEU A 523 -26.18 -2.56 -21.37
C LEU A 523 -26.89 -3.87 -21.02
N ILE A 524 -27.87 -3.79 -20.12
CA ILE A 524 -28.58 -4.94 -19.60
C ILE A 524 -30.01 -4.88 -20.11
N HIS A 525 -30.44 -5.94 -20.76
CA HIS A 525 -31.81 -6.09 -21.29
C HIS A 525 -32.41 -7.39 -20.75
N GLU A 526 -33.55 -7.29 -20.05
CA GLU A 526 -34.32 -8.43 -19.56
C GLU A 526 -35.51 -8.68 -20.52
N ASP A 527 -35.73 -9.93 -20.91
CA ASP A 527 -36.88 -10.35 -21.70
C ASP A 527 -38.04 -10.81 -20.78
N ASP A 528 -39.21 -11.08 -21.40
CA ASP A 528 -40.44 -11.52 -20.69
C ASP A 528 -40.26 -12.88 -19.99
N ASP A 529 -39.29 -13.71 -20.41
CA ASP A 529 -38.96 -15.01 -19.82
C ASP A 529 -37.94 -14.92 -18.69
N HIS A 530 -37.67 -13.74 -18.14
CA HIS A 530 -36.66 -13.46 -17.11
C HIS A 530 -35.25 -13.87 -17.52
N ARG A 531 -34.94 -13.83 -18.79
CA ARG A 531 -33.60 -14.02 -19.34
C ARG A 531 -32.96 -12.71 -19.66
N VAL A 532 -31.71 -12.57 -19.27
CA VAL A 532 -30.98 -11.32 -19.40
C VAL A 532 -29.93 -11.42 -20.50
N THR A 533 -29.96 -10.48 -21.40
CA THR A 533 -28.88 -10.24 -22.37
C THR A 533 -28.02 -9.09 -21.90
N VAL A 534 -26.69 -9.32 -21.78
CA VAL A 534 -25.72 -8.30 -21.44
C VAL A 534 -24.94 -7.94 -22.70
N THR A 535 -25.01 -6.68 -23.11
CA THR A 535 -24.21 -6.16 -24.22
C THR A 535 -23.15 -5.22 -23.70
N PHE A 536 -21.85 -5.53 -23.89
CA PHE A 536 -20.76 -4.65 -23.56
C PHE A 536 -20.45 -3.76 -24.77
N ARG A 537 -20.70 -2.46 -24.60
CA ARG A 537 -20.33 -1.45 -25.60
C ARG A 537 -18.95 -0.93 -25.26
N ILE A 538 -18.01 -1.11 -26.18
CA ILE A 538 -16.60 -0.85 -25.98
C ILE A 538 -16.15 0.32 -26.84
N ARG A 539 -15.45 1.28 -26.25
CA ARG A 539 -14.63 2.28 -26.94
C ARG A 539 -13.18 1.98 -26.59
N GLU A 540 -12.42 1.50 -27.55
CA GLU A 540 -11.07 1.00 -27.30
C GLU A 540 -10.04 2.10 -27.00
N GLY A 541 -10.24 3.30 -27.56
CA GLY A 541 -9.26 4.37 -27.50
C GLY A 541 -8.02 4.09 -28.40
N LYS A 542 -6.89 4.69 -28.05
CA LYS A 542 -5.60 4.49 -28.73
C LYS A 542 -4.63 3.73 -27.82
N PRO A 543 -3.69 2.97 -28.38
CA PRO A 543 -2.65 2.32 -27.57
C PRO A 543 -1.72 3.40 -27.00
N LEU A 544 -1.52 3.36 -25.70
CA LEU A 544 -0.67 4.30 -24.97
C LEU A 544 0.73 3.74 -24.78
N ARG A 545 1.72 4.62 -24.83
CA ARG A 545 3.12 4.30 -24.51
C ARG A 545 3.62 5.14 -23.35
N ILE A 546 4.61 4.63 -22.65
CA ILE A 546 5.29 5.33 -21.56
C ILE A 546 6.26 6.33 -22.18
N GLY A 547 6.10 7.60 -21.82
CA GLY A 547 7.03 8.67 -22.16
C GLY A 547 8.19 8.75 -21.17
N THR A 548 8.50 9.94 -20.69
CA THR A 548 9.58 10.17 -19.73
C THR A 548 9.18 9.66 -18.34
N ILE A 549 10.14 8.98 -17.69
CA ILE A 549 9.99 8.52 -16.30
C ILE A 549 10.68 9.52 -15.37
N LEU A 550 9.88 10.21 -14.55
CA LEU A 550 10.36 11.21 -13.61
C LEU A 550 10.38 10.65 -12.20
N ILE A 551 11.56 10.47 -11.61
CA ILE A 551 11.74 10.00 -10.23
C ILE A 551 11.88 11.20 -9.30
N ARG A 552 11.12 11.22 -8.20
CA ARG A 552 11.11 12.30 -7.20
C ARG A 552 11.01 11.77 -5.77
N GLY A 553 11.47 12.60 -4.81
CA GLY A 553 11.39 12.32 -3.37
C GLY A 553 12.55 11.48 -2.83
N ASN A 554 13.42 10.96 -3.70
CA ASN A 554 14.62 10.24 -3.31
C ASN A 554 15.73 11.24 -2.93
N ARG A 555 16.17 11.19 -1.69
CA ARG A 555 17.27 12.02 -1.16
C ARG A 555 18.58 11.24 -1.06
N LEU A 556 18.49 10.02 -0.57
CA LEU A 556 19.62 9.12 -0.35
C LEU A 556 19.70 8.02 -1.41
N THR A 557 18.54 7.61 -1.95
CA THR A 557 18.45 6.53 -2.93
C THR A 557 18.78 7.05 -4.33
N ARG A 558 19.63 6.34 -5.04
CA ARG A 558 20.02 6.70 -6.41
C ARG A 558 18.91 6.38 -7.39
N ASP A 559 18.66 7.23 -8.39
CA ASP A 559 17.65 7.00 -9.44
C ASP A 559 17.83 5.64 -10.14
N ARG A 560 19.08 5.27 -10.45
CA ARG A 560 19.40 3.97 -11.04
C ARG A 560 19.01 2.79 -10.15
N ALA A 561 19.01 2.97 -8.83
CA ALA A 561 18.59 1.92 -7.90
C ALA A 561 17.06 1.76 -7.93
N ILE A 562 16.30 2.85 -7.97
CA ILE A 562 14.84 2.85 -8.13
C ILE A 562 14.46 2.25 -9.49
N ALA A 563 15.10 2.71 -10.58
CA ALA A 563 14.82 2.25 -11.94
C ALA A 563 14.95 0.73 -12.12
N ARG A 564 15.83 0.05 -11.36
CA ARG A 564 15.97 -1.42 -11.38
C ARG A 564 14.72 -2.16 -10.87
N TYR A 565 13.85 -1.50 -10.11
CA TYR A 565 12.63 -2.08 -9.58
C TYR A 565 11.39 -1.81 -10.43
N LEU A 566 11.51 -0.91 -11.42
CA LEU A 566 10.44 -0.67 -12.38
C LEU A 566 10.37 -1.85 -13.37
N SER A 567 9.14 -2.30 -13.65
CA SER A 567 8.88 -3.37 -14.63
C SER A 567 8.62 -2.85 -16.04
N PHE A 568 8.82 -1.55 -16.26
CA PHE A 568 8.59 -0.85 -17.51
C PHE A 568 9.72 0.13 -17.80
N ARG A 569 9.86 0.54 -19.06
CA ARG A 569 10.84 1.50 -19.55
C ARG A 569 10.16 2.55 -20.43
N GLU A 570 10.86 3.64 -20.70
CA GLU A 570 10.44 4.63 -21.69
C GLU A 570 10.26 3.97 -23.06
N GLY A 571 9.16 4.27 -23.74
CA GLY A 571 8.75 3.67 -25.01
C GLY A 571 7.93 2.38 -24.92
N ASP A 572 7.88 1.71 -23.78
CA ASP A 572 7.05 0.51 -23.58
C ASP A 572 5.56 0.84 -23.68
N LEU A 573 4.73 -0.17 -23.94
CA LEU A 573 3.27 -0.02 -23.83
C LEU A 573 2.87 0.30 -22.40
N PHE A 574 1.99 1.27 -22.26
CA PHE A 574 1.46 1.66 -20.95
C PHE A 574 0.49 0.58 -20.41
N ARG A 575 0.91 -0.11 -19.37
CA ARG A 575 0.14 -1.16 -18.68
C ARG A 575 0.01 -0.83 -17.20
N PRO A 576 -1.16 -0.43 -16.70
CA PRO A 576 -1.37 -0.09 -15.28
C PRO A 576 -0.91 -1.18 -14.31
N ALA A 577 -1.08 -2.45 -14.67
CA ALA A 577 -0.63 -3.59 -13.85
C ALA A 577 0.91 -3.60 -13.64
N GLU A 578 1.70 -3.10 -14.59
CA GLU A 578 3.16 -3.00 -14.44
C GLU A 578 3.57 -1.85 -13.52
N LEU A 579 2.80 -0.75 -13.52
CA LEU A 579 2.99 0.35 -12.58
C LEU A 579 2.72 -0.14 -11.15
N ALA A 580 1.57 -0.78 -10.92
CA ALA A 580 1.21 -1.33 -9.61
C ALA A 580 2.22 -2.36 -9.11
N ARG A 581 2.71 -3.28 -9.97
CA ARG A 581 3.79 -4.22 -9.62
C ARG A 581 5.09 -3.50 -9.25
N SER A 582 5.40 -2.40 -9.93
CA SER A 582 6.61 -1.62 -9.63
C SER A 582 6.48 -0.89 -8.28
N GLU A 583 5.29 -0.36 -7.95
CA GLU A 583 5.01 0.20 -6.62
C GLU A 583 5.19 -0.85 -5.52
N GLU A 584 4.59 -2.03 -5.69
CA GLU A 584 4.71 -3.15 -4.74
C GLU A 584 6.17 -3.57 -4.55
N ARG A 585 6.94 -3.67 -5.64
CA ARG A 585 8.37 -4.00 -5.60
C ARG A 585 9.20 -2.94 -4.87
N LEU A 586 8.93 -1.65 -5.13
CA LEU A 586 9.62 -0.55 -4.43
C LEU A 586 9.27 -0.55 -2.95
N TYR A 587 7.99 -0.67 -2.62
CA TYR A 587 7.54 -0.75 -1.22
C TYR A 587 8.13 -1.98 -0.52
N GLY A 588 8.19 -3.14 -1.20
CA GLY A 588 8.76 -4.38 -0.70
C GLY A 588 10.25 -4.32 -0.36
N THR A 589 10.99 -3.29 -0.81
CA THR A 589 12.39 -3.08 -0.41
C THR A 589 12.54 -2.68 1.06
N GLY A 590 11.48 -2.18 1.70
CA GLY A 590 11.53 -1.61 3.05
C GLY A 590 12.29 -0.29 3.17
N ALA A 591 12.81 0.25 2.06
CA ALA A 591 13.51 1.52 2.02
C ALA A 591 12.58 2.73 1.89
N PHE A 592 11.31 2.52 1.59
CA PHE A 592 10.31 3.55 1.39
C PHE A 592 9.10 3.36 2.30
N ARG A 593 8.61 4.46 2.91
CA ARG A 593 7.32 4.49 3.62
C ARG A 593 6.16 4.49 2.64
N ARG A 594 6.36 5.18 1.51
CA ARG A 594 5.41 5.27 0.40
C ARG A 594 6.18 5.25 -0.89
N ALA A 595 5.68 4.49 -1.85
CA ALA A 595 6.05 4.57 -3.24
C ALA A 595 4.76 4.70 -4.03
N SER A 596 4.64 5.70 -4.89
CA SER A 596 3.46 5.95 -5.72
C SER A 596 3.91 6.21 -7.14
N ILE A 597 3.28 5.53 -8.09
CA ILE A 597 3.55 5.70 -9.50
C ILE A 597 2.28 6.22 -10.17
N SER A 598 2.32 7.46 -10.59
CA SER A 598 1.19 8.15 -11.21
C SER A 598 1.49 8.56 -12.64
N VAL A 599 0.44 8.69 -13.42
CA VAL A 599 0.51 9.23 -14.77
C VAL A 599 0.33 10.72 -14.69
N GLU A 600 1.17 11.49 -15.35
CA GLU A 600 0.98 12.93 -15.43
C GLU A 600 -0.28 13.24 -16.25
N PRO A 601 -1.12 14.20 -15.77
CA PRO A 601 -2.29 14.62 -16.52
C PRO A 601 -1.88 15.10 -17.91
N THR A 602 -2.54 14.57 -18.93
CA THR A 602 -2.37 15.08 -20.28
C THR A 602 -3.19 16.37 -20.41
N PRO A 603 -2.65 17.46 -20.97
CA PRO A 603 -3.43 18.67 -21.24
C PRO A 603 -4.67 18.30 -22.07
N ALA A 604 -5.82 18.88 -21.73
CA ALA A 604 -7.14 18.53 -22.28
C ALA A 604 -7.28 18.63 -23.82
N ASN A 605 -6.28 19.17 -24.53
CA ASN A 605 -6.32 19.44 -25.96
C ASN A 605 -5.45 18.54 -26.84
N SER A 606 -4.86 17.46 -26.30
CA SER A 606 -4.04 16.55 -27.11
C SER A 606 -4.74 15.19 -27.29
N GLU A 607 -5.84 15.14 -28.05
CA GLU A 607 -6.49 13.89 -28.48
C GLU A 607 -5.60 12.97 -29.33
N SER A 608 -4.45 13.43 -29.78
CA SER A 608 -3.51 12.67 -30.59
C SER A 608 -2.30 12.11 -29.82
N GLU A 609 -2.11 12.47 -28.56
CA GLU A 609 -0.94 12.02 -27.79
C GLU A 609 -1.14 10.59 -27.26
N THR A 610 -0.41 9.64 -27.87
CA THR A 610 -0.35 8.23 -27.44
C THR A 610 0.73 7.98 -26.39
N VAL A 611 1.34 9.04 -25.88
CA VAL A 611 2.44 8.97 -24.90
C VAL A 611 1.99 9.52 -23.56
N ARG A 612 2.29 8.82 -22.47
CA ARG A 612 2.00 9.22 -21.09
C ARG A 612 3.29 9.28 -20.28
N ASN A 613 3.61 10.43 -19.71
CA ASN A 613 4.71 10.57 -18.77
C ASN A 613 4.35 9.93 -17.44
N VAL A 614 5.31 9.26 -16.83
CA VAL A 614 5.11 8.53 -15.57
C VAL A 614 5.95 9.20 -14.48
N ARG A 615 5.30 9.53 -13.36
CA ARG A 615 5.94 10.07 -12.17
C ARG A 615 6.05 8.96 -11.12
N VAL A 616 7.28 8.69 -10.70
CA VAL A 616 7.61 7.79 -9.59
C VAL A 616 7.94 8.65 -8.37
N GLU A 617 7.05 8.74 -7.42
CA GLU A 617 7.22 9.51 -6.18
C GLU A 617 7.48 8.57 -5.01
N VAL A 618 8.59 8.79 -4.30
CA VAL A 618 8.98 7.97 -3.16
C VAL A 618 9.17 8.81 -1.90
N ASP A 619 8.76 8.27 -0.74
CA ASP A 619 9.06 8.82 0.58
C ASP A 619 9.97 7.83 1.31
N GLU A 620 11.20 8.23 1.56
CA GLU A 620 12.22 7.35 2.16
C GLU A 620 11.91 7.03 3.62
N ALA A 621 11.99 5.74 3.96
CA ALA A 621 11.90 5.26 5.34
C ALA A 621 13.25 5.47 6.09
N PRO A 622 13.26 5.49 7.43
CA PRO A 622 14.50 5.43 8.18
C PRO A 622 15.31 4.21 7.77
N ARG A 623 16.54 4.44 7.30
CA ARG A 623 17.41 3.37 6.76
C ARG A 623 17.92 2.38 7.80
N TYR A 624 17.97 2.79 9.07
CA TYR A 624 18.40 1.93 10.18
C TYR A 624 17.18 1.32 10.85
N GLN A 625 17.21 0.00 10.98
CA GLN A 625 16.22 -0.78 11.68
C GLN A 625 16.89 -1.65 12.74
N MET A 626 16.37 -1.62 13.96
CA MET A 626 16.82 -2.43 15.06
C MET A 626 15.74 -3.44 15.43
N THR A 627 16.11 -4.71 15.46
CA THR A 627 15.22 -5.81 15.86
C THR A 627 15.83 -6.52 17.07
N TYR A 628 15.04 -6.76 18.09
CA TYR A 628 15.45 -7.57 19.25
C TYR A 628 14.36 -8.57 19.60
N GLY A 629 14.77 -9.70 20.14
CA GLY A 629 13.86 -10.76 20.50
C GLY A 629 14.39 -11.60 21.64
N PHE A 630 13.46 -12.16 22.44
CA PHE A 630 13.75 -13.05 23.54
C PHE A 630 12.89 -14.32 23.43
N GLY A 631 13.42 -15.45 23.83
CA GLY A 631 12.69 -16.71 23.83
C GLY A 631 13.29 -17.71 24.82
N PHE A 632 12.61 -18.84 24.97
CA PHE A 632 13.06 -19.95 25.82
C PHE A 632 12.72 -21.29 25.18
N ARG A 633 13.66 -22.22 25.24
CA ARG A 633 13.46 -23.62 24.88
C ARG A 633 14.16 -24.51 25.92
N THR A 634 13.53 -25.63 26.28
CA THR A 634 14.17 -26.62 27.17
C THR A 634 15.49 -27.16 26.62
N ASP A 635 15.58 -27.26 25.28
CA ASP A 635 16.74 -27.78 24.58
C ASP A 635 17.96 -26.86 24.67
N ASP A 636 17.73 -25.52 24.71
CA ASP A 636 18.73 -24.51 24.49
C ASP A 636 18.80 -23.44 25.62
N GLY A 637 17.78 -23.43 26.48
CA GLY A 637 17.62 -22.45 27.55
C GLY A 637 17.08 -21.10 27.07
N PRO A 638 17.32 -20.04 27.84
CA PRO A 638 17.00 -18.67 27.43
C PRO A 638 17.85 -18.27 26.24
N ARG A 639 17.25 -17.50 25.31
CA ARG A 639 17.93 -17.04 24.11
C ARG A 639 17.53 -15.61 23.77
N GLY A 640 18.47 -14.86 23.22
CA GLY A 640 18.33 -13.50 22.76
C GLY A 640 18.76 -13.35 21.31
N LEU A 641 18.13 -12.42 20.62
CA LEU A 641 18.48 -11.95 19.28
C LEU A 641 18.58 -10.44 19.30
N PHE A 642 19.61 -9.93 18.68
CA PHE A 642 19.76 -8.51 18.34
C PHE A 642 20.19 -8.41 16.89
N GLU A 643 19.52 -7.57 16.11
CA GLU A 643 19.87 -7.27 14.73
C GLU A 643 19.78 -5.78 14.47
N LEU A 644 20.85 -5.22 13.92
CA LEU A 644 20.91 -3.87 13.39
C LEU A 644 21.07 -3.95 11.86
N SER A 645 20.13 -3.42 11.11
CA SER A 645 20.18 -3.42 9.65
C SER A 645 20.09 -2.02 9.05
N ASN A 646 20.74 -1.85 7.89
CA ASN A 646 20.61 -0.68 7.02
C ASN A 646 20.00 -1.16 5.71
N THR A 647 18.76 -0.77 5.45
CA THR A 647 17.97 -1.25 4.30
C THR A 647 18.34 -0.58 2.98
N ASN A 648 19.15 0.49 3.02
CA ASN A 648 19.53 1.27 1.84
C ASN A 648 21.01 1.67 1.87
N LEU A 649 21.88 0.67 1.93
CA LEU A 649 23.32 0.89 1.98
C LEU A 649 23.80 1.66 0.74
N LEU A 650 24.44 2.81 0.99
CA LEU A 650 24.99 3.72 -0.04
C LEU A 650 23.97 4.13 -1.11
N GLY A 651 22.68 4.15 -0.79
CA GLY A 651 21.62 4.51 -1.74
C GLY A 651 21.36 3.48 -2.84
N GLY A 652 21.83 2.24 -2.66
CA GLY A 652 21.75 1.18 -3.66
C GLY A 652 20.59 0.21 -3.50
N LEU A 653 19.68 0.42 -2.53
CA LEU A 653 18.61 -0.51 -2.14
C LEU A 653 19.16 -1.90 -1.77
N ARG A 654 20.33 -1.92 -1.14
CA ARG A 654 20.99 -3.10 -0.60
C ARG A 654 20.87 -3.08 0.91
N THR A 655 20.66 -4.25 1.50
CA THR A 655 20.55 -4.39 2.95
C THR A 655 21.86 -4.92 3.53
N ALA A 656 22.46 -4.15 4.43
CA ALA A 656 23.54 -4.64 5.29
C ALA A 656 22.98 -4.89 6.68
N ALA A 657 23.29 -6.03 7.29
CA ALA A 657 22.81 -6.35 8.63
C ALA A 657 23.94 -6.95 9.49
N PHE A 658 23.92 -6.52 10.75
CA PHE A 658 24.72 -7.12 11.82
C PHE A 658 23.77 -7.82 12.78
N ARG A 659 23.97 -9.13 12.99
CA ARG A 659 23.13 -9.95 13.85
C ARG A 659 23.94 -10.60 14.94
N LEU A 660 23.41 -10.54 16.16
CA LEU A 660 23.90 -11.29 17.32
C LEU A 660 22.80 -12.23 17.79
N ARG A 661 23.15 -13.47 18.03
CA ARG A 661 22.30 -14.46 18.70
C ARG A 661 23.08 -15.09 19.83
N ALA A 662 22.45 -15.20 20.98
CA ALA A 662 23.05 -15.85 22.14
C ALA A 662 22.02 -16.72 22.84
N SER A 663 22.43 -17.95 23.17
CA SER A 663 21.75 -18.88 24.05
C SER A 663 22.78 -19.64 24.91
N ARG A 664 22.31 -20.58 25.71
CA ARG A 664 23.23 -21.41 26.49
C ARG A 664 24.14 -22.26 25.59
N ARG A 665 23.66 -22.71 24.44
CA ARG A 665 24.37 -23.62 23.53
C ARG A 665 24.93 -22.95 22.28
N GLU A 666 24.40 -21.79 21.89
CA GLU A 666 24.79 -21.14 20.65
C GLU A 666 25.14 -19.68 20.90
N GLN A 667 26.26 -19.24 20.36
CA GLN A 667 26.66 -17.85 20.23
C GLN A 667 26.97 -17.60 18.76
N LEU A 668 26.31 -16.61 18.14
CA LEU A 668 26.46 -16.27 16.74
C LEU A 668 26.65 -14.74 16.59
N GLY A 669 27.71 -14.36 15.91
CA GLY A 669 27.90 -13.01 15.39
C GLY A 669 27.99 -13.05 13.87
N GLN A 670 27.12 -12.33 13.17
CA GLN A 670 26.98 -12.39 11.71
C GLN A 670 26.93 -11.00 11.09
N LEU A 671 27.70 -10.81 10.03
CA LEU A 671 27.60 -9.69 9.10
C LEU A 671 27.03 -10.22 7.78
N SER A 672 26.09 -9.49 7.19
CA SER A 672 25.49 -9.87 5.90
C SER A 672 25.25 -8.66 5.02
N LEU A 673 25.36 -8.87 3.71
CA LEU A 673 25.04 -7.91 2.66
C LEU A 673 24.13 -8.61 1.64
N THR A 674 22.92 -8.10 1.46
CA THR A 674 21.94 -8.62 0.51
C THR A 674 21.71 -7.60 -0.61
N ASP A 675 21.84 -8.02 -1.86
CA ASP A 675 21.40 -7.27 -3.04
C ASP A 675 20.21 -8.02 -3.68
N PRO A 676 18.97 -7.53 -3.54
CA PRO A 676 17.79 -8.21 -4.08
C PRO A 676 17.71 -8.24 -5.60
N LYS A 677 18.52 -7.42 -6.29
CA LYS A 677 18.55 -7.27 -7.75
C LYS A 677 19.99 -7.28 -8.27
N LEU A 678 20.66 -8.42 -8.14
CA LEU A 678 22.06 -8.59 -8.57
C LEU A 678 22.21 -8.20 -10.05
N PHE A 679 23.06 -7.21 -10.33
CA PHE A 679 23.26 -6.63 -11.67
C PHE A 679 21.97 -6.19 -12.38
N GLY A 680 20.90 -5.85 -11.63
CA GLY A 680 19.60 -5.45 -12.19
C GLY A 680 18.74 -6.62 -12.71
N THR A 681 19.13 -7.86 -12.46
CA THR A 681 18.38 -9.07 -12.82
C THR A 681 17.37 -9.45 -11.72
N GLU A 682 16.57 -10.49 -11.95
CA GLU A 682 15.68 -11.10 -10.94
C GLU A 682 16.44 -12.03 -9.97
N LEU A 683 17.77 -12.01 -9.98
CA LEU A 683 18.58 -12.76 -9.04
C LEU A 683 18.81 -11.96 -7.77
N SER A 684 18.61 -12.57 -6.62
CA SER A 684 19.04 -11.99 -5.36
C SER A 684 20.37 -12.59 -4.92
N SER A 685 21.23 -11.81 -4.28
CA SER A 685 22.50 -12.28 -3.75
C SER A 685 22.63 -11.98 -2.26
N LEU A 686 23.28 -12.89 -1.54
CA LEU A 686 23.64 -12.76 -0.15
C LEU A 686 25.14 -13.04 0.01
N PHE A 687 25.88 -12.08 0.51
CA PHE A 687 27.21 -12.27 1.06
C PHE A 687 27.10 -12.25 2.58
N SER A 688 27.72 -13.23 3.28
CA SER A 688 27.68 -13.29 4.72
C SER A 688 28.97 -13.84 5.29
N ALA A 689 29.43 -13.23 6.39
CA ALA A 689 30.52 -13.73 7.22
C ALA A 689 30.03 -13.84 8.66
N PHE A 690 30.25 -14.98 9.29
CA PHE A 690 29.84 -15.19 10.67
C PHE A 690 30.81 -16.06 11.47
N PHE A 691 30.87 -15.76 12.76
CA PHE A 691 31.47 -16.59 13.77
C PHE A 691 30.35 -17.23 14.59
N GLN A 692 30.44 -18.55 14.79
CA GLN A 692 29.49 -19.33 15.56
C GLN A 692 30.23 -20.25 16.54
N ARG A 693 29.87 -20.19 17.80
CA ARG A 693 30.24 -21.20 18.79
C ARG A 693 29.00 -21.97 19.16
N GLN A 694 29.11 -23.30 19.15
CA GLN A 694 27.99 -24.22 19.35
C GLN A 694 28.42 -25.37 20.28
N GLU A 695 27.63 -25.56 21.35
CA GLU A 695 27.82 -26.69 22.30
C GLU A 695 26.78 -27.74 22.01
N GLU A 696 27.20 -28.82 21.33
CA GLU A 696 26.35 -29.98 21.04
C GLU A 696 26.52 -31.07 22.05
N VAL A 697 25.65 -32.09 21.99
CA VAL A 697 25.74 -33.20 22.96
C VAL A 697 26.99 -34.05 22.75
N ALA A 698 27.44 -34.19 21.50
CA ALA A 698 28.55 -35.04 21.09
C ALA A 698 29.91 -34.29 20.99
N PHE A 699 29.90 -32.98 20.86
CA PHE A 699 31.10 -32.14 20.61
C PHE A 699 30.78 -30.66 20.85
N ASP A 700 31.84 -29.91 21.03
CA ASP A 700 31.78 -28.45 20.93
C ASP A 700 32.41 -28.00 19.60
N ALA A 701 31.83 -27.01 18.93
CA ALA A 701 32.37 -26.46 17.69
C ALA A 701 32.47 -24.94 17.73
N SER A 702 33.59 -24.43 17.25
CA SER A 702 33.77 -23.00 16.90
C SER A 702 33.97 -22.92 15.41
N ARG A 703 33.17 -22.09 14.74
CA ARG A 703 33.11 -22.06 13.28
C ARG A 703 33.21 -20.62 12.79
N LEU A 704 34.18 -20.34 11.93
CA LEU A 704 34.26 -19.10 11.16
C LEU A 704 33.85 -19.43 9.72
N THR A 705 32.83 -18.77 9.21
CA THR A 705 32.26 -19.08 7.90
C THR A 705 32.10 -17.83 7.06
N VAL A 706 32.47 -17.94 5.79
CA VAL A 706 32.14 -16.97 4.73
C VAL A 706 31.31 -17.70 3.67
N LEU A 707 30.22 -17.07 3.25
CA LEU A 707 29.34 -17.62 2.22
C LEU A 707 28.92 -16.58 1.20
N VAL A 708 28.77 -17.05 -0.05
CA VAL A 708 28.14 -16.30 -1.15
C VAL A 708 26.98 -17.16 -1.64
N GLN A 709 25.80 -16.57 -1.71
CA GLN A 709 24.60 -17.23 -2.20
C GLN A 709 23.95 -16.40 -3.30
N VAL A 710 23.46 -17.06 -4.34
CA VAL A 710 22.61 -16.48 -5.37
C VAL A 710 21.28 -17.25 -5.34
N GLU A 711 20.19 -16.51 -5.30
CA GLU A 711 18.84 -17.05 -5.33
C GLU A 711 18.14 -16.65 -6.62
N LYS A 712 17.52 -17.63 -7.29
CA LYS A 712 16.68 -17.46 -8.46
C LYS A 712 15.25 -17.88 -8.15
N PRO A 713 14.30 -16.96 -8.03
CA PRO A 713 12.90 -17.31 -7.92
C PRO A 713 12.41 -17.94 -9.24
N VAL A 714 11.68 -19.07 -9.13
CA VAL A 714 11.09 -19.80 -10.27
C VAL A 714 9.58 -19.81 -10.24
N GLY A 715 9.03 -18.93 -9.43
CA GLY A 715 7.59 -18.71 -9.25
C GLY A 715 7.31 -17.98 -7.94
N PRO A 716 6.06 -17.65 -7.65
CA PRO A 716 5.73 -16.81 -6.48
C PRO A 716 6.00 -17.48 -5.13
N ARG A 717 6.29 -18.78 -5.12
CA ARG A 717 6.45 -19.59 -3.90
C ARG A 717 7.61 -20.57 -3.97
N SER A 718 8.49 -20.46 -4.95
CA SER A 718 9.58 -21.42 -5.17
C SER A 718 10.85 -20.71 -5.62
N SER A 719 12.00 -21.12 -5.08
CA SER A 719 13.31 -20.58 -5.42
C SER A 719 14.35 -21.69 -5.55
N PHE A 720 15.33 -21.50 -6.43
CA PHE A 720 16.60 -22.21 -6.41
C PHE A 720 17.66 -21.34 -5.77
N LEU A 721 18.47 -21.92 -4.87
CA LEU A 721 19.58 -21.26 -4.20
C LEU A 721 20.87 -22.01 -4.56
N PHE A 722 21.84 -21.24 -5.04
CA PHE A 722 23.20 -21.73 -5.28
C PHE A 722 24.12 -21.03 -4.29
N ARG A 723 24.90 -21.82 -3.55
CA ARG A 723 25.73 -21.30 -2.45
C ARG A 723 27.12 -21.91 -2.48
N TYR A 724 28.11 -21.05 -2.40
CA TYR A 724 29.46 -21.40 -2.02
C TYR A 724 29.72 -21.03 -0.57
N THR A 725 30.29 -21.95 0.20
CA THR A 725 30.59 -21.75 1.63
C THR A 725 32.00 -22.21 1.91
N PHE A 726 32.78 -21.32 2.54
CA PHE A 726 34.09 -21.67 3.12
C PHE A 726 33.99 -21.56 4.64
N SER A 727 34.33 -22.63 5.36
CA SER A 727 34.26 -22.67 6.81
C SER A 727 35.54 -23.24 7.41
N ASN A 728 36.07 -22.59 8.43
CA ASN A 728 37.07 -23.15 9.32
C ASN A 728 36.37 -23.58 10.61
N VAL A 729 36.48 -24.88 10.94
CA VAL A 729 35.75 -25.49 12.06
C VAL A 729 36.75 -26.09 13.01
N ILE A 730 36.70 -25.67 14.28
CA ILE A 730 37.48 -26.23 15.39
C ILE A 730 36.53 -27.02 16.27
N THR A 731 36.81 -28.28 16.50
CA THR A 731 36.01 -29.18 17.34
C THR A 731 36.76 -29.56 18.61
N SER A 732 36.03 -29.66 19.71
CA SER A 732 36.55 -30.14 21.00
C SER A 732 35.47 -30.98 21.71
N ASN A 733 35.83 -31.66 22.79
CA ASN A 733 34.95 -32.52 23.61
C ASN A 733 34.22 -33.61 22.80
N VAL A 734 34.91 -34.15 21.81
CA VAL A 734 34.33 -35.09 20.82
C VAL A 734 34.06 -36.45 21.47
N THR A 735 32.83 -36.92 21.25
CA THR A 735 32.38 -38.28 21.65
C THR A 735 32.13 -39.11 20.41
N GLU A 736 33.07 -39.99 20.07
CA GLU A 736 32.92 -40.94 18.97
C GLU A 736 33.69 -42.24 19.24
N PRO A 737 33.37 -43.38 18.56
CA PRO A 737 34.15 -44.62 18.64
C PRO A 737 35.60 -44.34 18.22
N GLU A 738 36.53 -45.13 18.83
CA GLU A 738 37.98 -44.96 18.58
C GLU A 738 38.32 -45.14 17.09
N GLU A 739 37.65 -46.05 16.40
CA GLU A 739 37.77 -46.32 14.97
C GLU A 739 37.40 -45.15 14.05
N LEU A 740 36.57 -44.21 14.55
CA LEU A 740 36.12 -43.01 13.81
C LEU A 740 36.84 -41.75 14.30
N ARG A 741 37.68 -41.87 15.38
CA ARG A 741 38.35 -40.73 15.98
C ARG A 741 39.38 -40.13 15.01
N ARG A 742 39.35 -38.83 14.92
CA ARG A 742 40.28 -38.02 14.10
C ARG A 742 41.30 -37.35 14.99
N GLU A 743 42.54 -37.30 14.51
CA GLU A 743 43.62 -36.54 15.17
C GLU A 743 43.43 -35.05 14.98
N ASP A 744 42.92 -34.63 13.81
CA ASP A 744 42.72 -33.23 13.47
C ASP A 744 41.44 -32.69 14.12
N THR A 745 41.61 -31.74 15.05
CA THR A 745 40.52 -30.98 15.67
C THR A 745 40.09 -29.77 14.86
N THR A 746 40.90 -29.37 13.88
CA THR A 746 40.64 -28.22 12.98
C THR A 746 40.49 -28.70 11.55
N ILE A 747 39.35 -28.39 10.92
CA ILE A 747 39.04 -28.77 9.55
C ILE A 747 38.62 -27.55 8.73
N GLN A 748 38.99 -27.55 7.47
CA GLN A 748 38.54 -26.57 6.49
C GLN A 748 37.53 -27.21 5.54
N LEU A 749 36.40 -26.54 5.30
CA LEU A 749 35.32 -27.03 4.48
C LEU A 749 35.02 -26.04 3.35
N GLY A 750 35.45 -26.39 2.14
CA GLY A 750 35.00 -25.70 0.91
C GLY A 750 33.82 -26.46 0.31
N ARG A 751 32.65 -25.83 0.27
CA ARG A 751 31.37 -26.48 -0.11
C ARG A 751 30.63 -25.71 -1.18
N LEU A 752 30.11 -26.41 -2.19
CA LEU A 752 29.15 -25.93 -3.15
C LEU A 752 27.81 -26.62 -2.91
N SER A 753 26.73 -25.84 -2.79
CA SER A 753 25.37 -26.34 -2.53
C SER A 753 24.39 -25.84 -3.58
N ALA A 754 23.45 -26.68 -3.97
CA ALA A 754 22.27 -26.34 -4.75
C ALA A 754 21.03 -26.75 -3.94
N SER A 755 20.17 -25.78 -3.66
CA SER A 755 18.95 -26.03 -2.86
C SER A 755 17.72 -25.60 -3.65
N PHE A 756 16.66 -26.38 -3.54
CA PHE A 756 15.32 -26.03 -4.00
C PHE A 756 14.44 -25.78 -2.77
N VAL A 757 13.78 -24.63 -2.72
CA VAL A 757 12.85 -24.28 -1.63
C VAL A 757 11.49 -23.94 -2.23
N ARG A 758 10.44 -24.50 -1.65
CA ARG A 758 9.04 -24.18 -1.94
C ARG A 758 8.27 -23.97 -0.66
N ASP A 759 7.72 -22.77 -0.45
CA ASP A 759 6.86 -22.45 0.69
C ASP A 759 5.51 -21.91 0.23
N SER A 760 4.46 -22.68 0.48
CA SER A 760 3.08 -22.32 0.17
C SER A 760 2.17 -22.31 1.40
N ARG A 761 2.79 -22.28 2.61
CA ARG A 761 2.04 -22.22 3.87
C ARG A 761 1.30 -20.90 3.99
N ASP A 762 0.09 -20.97 4.55
CA ASP A 762 -0.75 -19.80 4.83
C ASP A 762 -0.15 -18.89 5.92
N ASN A 763 0.56 -19.46 6.88
CA ASN A 763 1.30 -18.75 7.91
C ASN A 763 2.57 -19.55 8.26
N PRO A 764 3.78 -19.00 8.10
CA PRO A 764 5.03 -19.68 8.42
C PRO A 764 5.16 -20.10 9.91
N PHE A 765 4.54 -19.34 10.83
CA PHE A 765 4.67 -19.56 12.28
C PHE A 765 3.64 -20.55 12.87
N ASP A 766 2.41 -20.56 12.34
CA ASP A 766 1.33 -21.46 12.77
C ASP A 766 0.52 -21.91 11.54
N PRO A 767 1.11 -22.73 10.68
CA PRO A 767 0.51 -23.09 9.40
C PRO A 767 -0.71 -24.01 9.59
N THR A 768 -1.80 -23.71 8.86
CA THR A 768 -3.00 -24.54 8.82
C THR A 768 -3.22 -25.21 7.47
N ARG A 769 -2.66 -24.66 6.41
CA ARG A 769 -2.74 -25.17 5.02
C ARG A 769 -1.44 -24.92 4.28
N GLY A 770 -1.23 -25.70 3.22
CA GLY A 770 -0.10 -25.53 2.33
C GLY A 770 1.02 -26.55 2.57
N MET A 771 2.17 -26.27 1.99
CA MET A 771 3.36 -27.14 2.11
C MET A 771 4.63 -26.29 2.22
N PHE A 772 5.62 -26.87 2.85
CA PHE A 772 7.01 -26.42 2.81
C PHE A 772 7.88 -27.59 2.34
N THR A 773 8.73 -27.35 1.35
CA THR A 773 9.66 -28.36 0.84
C THR A 773 11.03 -27.72 0.68
N THR A 774 12.05 -28.34 1.22
CA THR A 774 13.44 -28.00 0.94
C THR A 774 14.20 -29.23 0.54
N LEU A 775 14.98 -29.12 -0.54
CA LEU A 775 15.92 -30.16 -1.00
C LEU A 775 17.27 -29.46 -1.14
N ASP A 776 18.28 -29.96 -0.48
CA ASP A 776 19.65 -29.44 -0.51
C ASP A 776 20.62 -30.54 -0.91
N LEU A 777 21.36 -30.32 -1.96
CA LEU A 777 22.47 -31.18 -2.40
C LEU A 777 23.76 -30.37 -2.29
N SER A 778 24.74 -30.88 -1.57
CA SER A 778 26.01 -30.21 -1.40
C SER A 778 27.21 -31.15 -1.60
N VAL A 779 28.26 -30.58 -2.17
CA VAL A 779 29.54 -31.23 -2.40
C VAL A 779 30.61 -30.44 -1.66
N THR A 780 31.28 -31.10 -0.74
CA THR A 780 32.48 -30.57 -0.06
C THR A 780 33.71 -31.21 -0.69
N SER A 781 34.70 -30.39 -1.02
CA SER A 781 35.88 -30.88 -1.74
C SER A 781 37.13 -30.07 -1.40
N HIS A 782 38.31 -30.75 -1.43
CA HIS A 782 39.58 -30.07 -1.36
C HIS A 782 39.80 -29.13 -2.54
N LEU A 783 39.21 -29.39 -3.70
CA LEU A 783 39.27 -28.49 -4.87
C LEU A 783 38.56 -27.15 -4.65
N LEU A 784 37.65 -27.12 -3.65
CA LEU A 784 36.93 -25.94 -3.24
C LEU A 784 37.60 -25.24 -2.02
N GLY A 785 38.85 -25.55 -1.71
CA GLY A 785 39.63 -24.99 -0.60
C GLY A 785 39.43 -25.70 0.73
N GLY A 786 38.80 -26.86 0.78
CA GLY A 786 38.59 -27.66 1.99
C GLY A 786 39.64 -28.72 2.25
N SER A 787 39.65 -29.33 3.44
CA SER A 787 40.45 -30.48 3.79
C SER A 787 39.71 -31.82 3.58
N GLU A 788 38.41 -31.76 3.39
CA GLU A 788 37.50 -32.91 3.38
C GLU A 788 36.78 -33.08 2.04
N ASN A 789 36.40 -34.34 1.74
CA ASN A 789 35.65 -34.70 0.53
C ASN A 789 34.41 -35.53 0.92
N PHE A 790 33.22 -34.97 0.76
CA PHE A 790 31.96 -35.70 0.93
C PHE A 790 30.80 -35.07 0.18
N VAL A 791 29.82 -35.85 -0.17
CA VAL A 791 28.55 -35.41 -0.72
C VAL A 791 27.49 -35.51 0.37
N ARG A 792 26.64 -34.50 0.50
CA ARG A 792 25.54 -34.49 1.47
C ARG A 792 24.24 -34.09 0.79
N PHE A 793 23.22 -34.87 1.01
CA PHE A 793 21.85 -34.60 0.61
C PHE A 793 21.00 -34.42 1.87
N PHE A 794 20.14 -33.39 1.86
CA PHE A 794 19.10 -33.20 2.87
C PHE A 794 17.80 -32.79 2.21
N GLY A 795 16.72 -33.50 2.53
CA GLY A 795 15.38 -33.23 2.08
C GLY A 795 14.41 -33.13 3.26
N GLU A 796 13.58 -32.10 3.26
CA GLU A 796 12.47 -31.96 4.21
C GLU A 796 11.21 -31.60 3.44
N HIS A 797 10.11 -32.31 3.77
CA HIS A 797 8.79 -32.03 3.21
C HIS A 797 7.77 -31.96 4.33
N GLN A 798 7.11 -30.79 4.45
CA GLN A 798 6.00 -30.57 5.38
C GLN A 798 4.72 -30.36 4.60
N ARG A 799 3.63 -30.95 5.06
CA ARG A 799 2.29 -30.78 4.47
C ARG A 799 1.24 -30.57 5.56
N MET A 800 0.40 -29.54 5.39
CA MET A 800 -0.67 -29.21 6.32
C MET A 800 -2.02 -29.36 5.63
N TYR A 801 -2.91 -30.12 6.29
CA TYR A 801 -4.28 -30.35 5.84
C TYR A 801 -5.26 -29.83 6.89
N ARG A 802 -6.08 -28.87 6.52
CA ARG A 802 -7.19 -28.44 7.37
C ARG A 802 -8.35 -29.43 7.18
N LEU A 803 -8.48 -30.41 8.11
CA LEU A 803 -9.46 -31.50 8.02
C LEU A 803 -10.88 -30.97 8.25
N SER A 804 -11.06 -30.00 9.14
CA SER A 804 -12.35 -29.37 9.41
C SER A 804 -12.21 -27.87 9.61
N PRO A 805 -12.68 -27.05 8.65
CA PRO A 805 -12.72 -25.59 8.80
C PRO A 805 -13.60 -25.13 9.99
N ARG A 806 -14.69 -25.87 10.29
CA ARG A 806 -15.63 -25.55 11.39
C ARG A 806 -15.02 -25.83 12.76
N ALA A 807 -14.32 -26.96 12.90
CA ALA A 807 -13.69 -27.40 14.15
C ALA A 807 -12.26 -26.91 14.32
N ASP A 808 -11.69 -26.30 13.29
CA ASP A 808 -10.27 -25.83 13.22
C ASP A 808 -9.28 -26.97 13.53
N ILE A 809 -9.54 -28.15 12.93
CA ILE A 809 -8.68 -29.35 13.07
C ILE A 809 -7.68 -29.37 11.92
N VAL A 810 -6.39 -29.46 12.26
CA VAL A 810 -5.28 -29.47 11.29
C VAL A 810 -4.44 -30.73 11.48
N LEU A 811 -4.21 -31.48 10.40
CA LEU A 811 -3.22 -32.54 10.32
C LEU A 811 -1.94 -31.98 9.69
N ALA A 812 -0.84 -32.02 10.44
CA ALA A 812 0.49 -31.65 9.99
C ALA A 812 1.36 -32.90 9.84
N LEU A 813 1.90 -33.09 8.65
CA LEU A 813 2.83 -34.17 8.33
C LEU A 813 4.20 -33.59 8.00
N ASN A 814 5.27 -34.23 8.46
CA ASN A 814 6.64 -33.86 8.14
C ASN A 814 7.48 -35.11 7.88
N ALA A 815 8.30 -35.08 6.84
CA ALA A 815 9.27 -36.14 6.51
C ALA A 815 10.64 -35.50 6.27
N ARG A 816 11.68 -36.07 6.81
CA ARG A 816 13.07 -35.67 6.65
C ARG A 816 13.93 -36.88 6.25
N LEU A 817 14.75 -36.65 5.22
CA LEU A 817 15.77 -37.61 4.77
C LEU A 817 17.12 -36.89 4.67
N GLY A 818 18.11 -37.39 5.35
CA GLY A 818 19.48 -36.93 5.26
C GLY A 818 20.40 -38.07 4.86
N LEU A 819 21.28 -37.86 3.88
CA LEU A 819 22.27 -38.83 3.41
C LEU A 819 23.60 -38.13 3.25
N ALA A 820 24.69 -38.69 3.75
CA ALA A 820 26.02 -38.14 3.61
C ALA A 820 27.03 -39.27 3.34
N ARG A 821 27.88 -39.10 2.32
CA ARG A 821 28.86 -40.11 1.92
C ARG A 821 30.22 -39.48 1.66
N PRO A 822 31.31 -39.95 2.30
CA PRO A 822 32.66 -39.52 1.97
C PRO A 822 33.07 -40.09 0.63
N TYR A 823 34.01 -39.44 -0.05
CA TYR A 823 34.63 -39.89 -1.31
C TYR A 823 36.10 -39.46 -1.41
N GLY A 824 36.79 -40.09 -2.34
CA GLY A 824 38.21 -39.79 -2.59
C GLY A 824 39.12 -40.14 -1.40
N ARG A 825 39.82 -39.14 -0.88
CA ARG A 825 40.78 -39.34 0.23
C ARG A 825 40.14 -39.39 1.60
N SER A 826 38.90 -38.86 1.76
CA SER A 826 38.18 -38.87 3.04
C SER A 826 37.46 -40.21 3.24
N THR A 827 37.76 -40.89 4.34
CA THR A 827 37.15 -42.19 4.72
C THR A 827 35.95 -42.01 5.63
N THR A 828 35.89 -40.95 6.41
CA THR A 828 34.85 -40.64 7.39
C THR A 828 34.33 -39.21 7.19
N ILE A 829 33.12 -38.97 7.68
CA ILE A 829 32.56 -37.62 7.72
C ILE A 829 32.88 -36.97 9.09
N PRO A 830 33.43 -35.77 9.14
CA PRO A 830 33.68 -35.05 10.41
C PRO A 830 32.43 -35.01 11.28
N ILE A 831 32.57 -35.14 12.59
CA ILE A 831 31.44 -35.20 13.53
C ILE A 831 30.54 -33.94 13.42
N SER A 832 31.16 -32.77 13.18
CA SER A 832 30.43 -31.51 13.00
C SER A 832 29.55 -31.42 11.74
N GLU A 833 29.65 -32.43 10.83
CA GLU A 833 28.90 -32.48 9.57
C GLU A 833 27.94 -33.69 9.50
N ARG A 834 27.95 -34.55 10.54
CA ARG A 834 27.00 -35.69 10.66
C ARG A 834 25.58 -35.16 11.01
N PHE A 835 24.61 -36.08 10.85
CA PHE A 835 23.25 -35.80 11.25
C PHE A 835 23.00 -36.14 12.72
N PHE A 836 22.24 -35.30 13.41
CA PHE A 836 21.78 -35.47 14.77
C PHE A 836 20.27 -35.31 14.86
N ALA A 837 19.62 -35.95 15.82
CA ALA A 837 18.20 -35.79 16.08
C ALA A 837 17.85 -36.06 17.57
N GLY A 838 16.65 -35.62 17.94
CA GLY A 838 16.13 -35.61 19.30
C GLY A 838 15.75 -34.18 19.67
N GLY A 839 14.83 -34.01 20.60
CA GLY A 839 14.37 -32.72 21.06
C GLY A 839 13.03 -32.27 20.46
N SER A 840 12.66 -31.06 20.77
CA SER A 840 11.30 -30.48 20.52
C SER A 840 10.91 -30.37 19.05
N THR A 841 11.87 -30.44 18.11
CA THR A 841 11.67 -30.21 16.67
C THR A 841 11.81 -31.45 15.79
N THR A 842 12.33 -32.56 16.31
CA THR A 842 12.61 -33.77 15.54
C THR A 842 11.91 -34.98 16.12
N LEU A 843 12.51 -35.66 17.13
CA LEU A 843 11.98 -36.80 17.81
C LEU A 843 11.74 -36.45 19.28
N ARG A 844 10.49 -36.12 19.63
CA ARG A 844 10.11 -35.58 20.96
C ARG A 844 10.14 -36.60 22.11
N GLY A 845 10.37 -37.90 21.82
CA GLY A 845 10.66 -38.90 22.84
C GLY A 845 12.08 -38.84 23.40
N PHE A 846 12.94 -38.06 22.74
CA PHE A 846 14.34 -37.92 23.14
C PHE A 846 14.63 -36.49 23.63
N GLY A 847 15.58 -36.34 24.51
CA GLY A 847 16.22 -35.04 24.76
C GLY A 847 16.97 -34.55 23.52
N PHE A 848 17.43 -33.31 23.59
CA PHE A 848 18.14 -32.65 22.47
C PHE A 848 19.32 -33.50 22.02
N GLU A 849 19.33 -33.86 20.72
CA GLU A 849 20.36 -34.70 20.05
C GLU A 849 20.64 -36.06 20.69
N GLN A 850 19.70 -36.62 21.45
CA GLN A 850 19.88 -37.89 22.16
C GLN A 850 19.52 -39.15 21.34
N ALA A 851 19.00 -39.01 20.12
CA ALA A 851 18.67 -40.12 19.23
C ALA A 851 19.87 -40.57 18.41
N GLY A 852 19.90 -41.87 18.05
CA GLY A 852 20.89 -42.46 17.15
C GLY A 852 21.97 -43.31 17.83
N PRO A 853 23.03 -43.66 17.05
CA PRO A 853 24.13 -44.52 17.53
C PRO A 853 24.95 -43.84 18.64
N ARG A 854 25.40 -44.62 19.62
CA ARG A 854 26.02 -44.09 20.85
C ARG A 854 27.43 -44.66 21.04
N ALA A 855 28.32 -43.85 21.58
CA ALA A 855 29.66 -44.20 21.98
C ALA A 855 29.90 -43.85 23.45
N SER A 856 30.94 -44.44 24.07
CA SER A 856 31.32 -44.15 25.45
C SER A 856 31.70 -42.67 25.64
N ASP A 857 31.19 -42.06 26.70
CA ASP A 857 31.47 -40.67 27.06
C ASP A 857 32.92 -40.55 27.60
N PRO A 858 33.83 -39.84 26.90
CA PRO A 858 35.22 -39.76 27.36
C PRO A 858 35.35 -39.05 28.71
N ASN A 859 34.41 -38.18 29.08
CA ASN A 859 34.44 -37.41 30.33
C ASN A 859 33.65 -38.06 31.47
N ARG A 860 32.93 -39.18 31.22
CA ARG A 860 32.08 -39.88 32.22
C ARG A 860 32.08 -41.39 31.98
N PRO A 861 33.03 -42.15 32.57
CA PRO A 861 33.09 -43.62 32.43
C PRO A 861 31.74 -44.26 32.76
N GLY A 862 31.33 -45.24 31.96
CA GLY A 862 30.05 -45.94 32.10
C GLY A 862 28.83 -45.24 31.54
N ARG A 863 28.95 -44.05 30.98
CA ARG A 863 27.88 -43.34 30.22
C ARG A 863 28.17 -43.37 28.73
N THR A 864 27.11 -43.29 27.94
CA THR A 864 27.22 -43.17 26.49
C THR A 864 26.55 -41.91 26.01
N ARG A 865 27.09 -41.30 24.95
CA ARG A 865 26.50 -40.15 24.22
C ARG A 865 26.30 -40.51 22.75
N PRO A 866 25.31 -39.95 22.07
CA PRO A 866 25.17 -40.05 20.63
C PRO A 866 26.38 -39.45 19.93
N PHE A 867 26.85 -40.04 18.81
CA PHE A 867 27.93 -39.52 17.97
C PHE A 867 27.48 -39.11 16.57
N GLY A 868 26.16 -39.05 16.36
CA GLY A 868 25.57 -38.71 15.06
C GLY A 868 25.70 -39.84 14.03
N GLY A 869 25.35 -39.56 12.81
CA GLY A 869 25.42 -40.54 11.73
C GLY A 869 25.38 -39.91 10.33
N ASN A 870 25.66 -40.79 9.35
CA ASN A 870 25.71 -40.39 7.95
C ASN A 870 24.35 -40.50 7.24
N ALA A 871 23.34 -41.08 7.91
CA ALA A 871 21.98 -41.13 7.39
C ALA A 871 20.98 -40.81 8.48
N LEU A 872 19.89 -40.12 8.07
CA LEU A 872 18.79 -39.68 8.91
C LEU A 872 17.47 -39.96 8.18
N LEU A 873 16.51 -40.57 8.90
CA LEU A 873 15.15 -40.73 8.43
C LEU A 873 14.19 -40.39 9.55
N ILE A 874 13.32 -39.39 9.36
CA ILE A 874 12.32 -38.98 10.36
C ILE A 874 10.99 -38.72 9.65
N ALA A 875 9.92 -39.18 10.29
CA ALA A 875 8.55 -38.88 9.90
C ALA A 875 7.75 -38.44 11.14
N ASN A 876 7.08 -37.33 11.06
CA ASN A 876 6.23 -36.77 12.11
C ASN A 876 4.81 -36.64 11.61
N ALA A 877 3.83 -36.96 12.46
CA ALA A 877 2.42 -36.71 12.22
C ALA A 877 1.82 -36.03 13.47
N GLU A 878 1.18 -34.89 13.30
CA GLU A 878 0.59 -34.13 14.42
C GLU A 878 -0.82 -33.69 14.06
N LEU A 879 -1.80 -34.09 14.90
CA LEU A 879 -3.18 -33.64 14.83
C LEU A 879 -3.38 -32.52 15.84
N ARG A 880 -3.67 -31.30 15.35
CA ARG A 880 -3.92 -30.08 16.15
C ARG A 880 -5.41 -29.82 16.20
N PHE A 881 -5.91 -29.44 17.37
CA PHE A 881 -7.32 -29.16 17.61
C PHE A 881 -7.51 -28.10 18.71
N PRO A 882 -8.59 -27.28 18.68
CA PRO A 882 -8.86 -26.34 19.75
C PRO A 882 -9.42 -27.09 20.98
N LEU A 883 -8.90 -26.77 22.19
CA LEU A 883 -9.42 -27.24 23.47
C LEU A 883 -10.37 -26.24 24.12
N LEU A 884 -9.90 -25.01 24.35
CA LEU A 884 -10.66 -23.92 24.98
C LEU A 884 -10.52 -22.65 24.16
N ARG A 885 -11.47 -22.38 23.26
CA ARG A 885 -11.46 -21.22 22.37
C ARG A 885 -11.38 -19.87 23.10
N PRO A 886 -12.08 -19.63 24.21
CA PRO A 886 -12.00 -18.35 24.92
C PRO A 886 -10.58 -18.04 25.44
N LEU A 887 -9.84 -19.06 25.84
CA LEU A 887 -8.45 -18.96 26.34
C LEU A 887 -7.41 -19.12 25.23
N ARG A 888 -7.82 -19.27 23.97
CA ARG A 888 -6.94 -19.56 22.83
C ARG A 888 -6.03 -20.77 23.08
N LEU A 889 -6.52 -21.74 23.83
CA LEU A 889 -5.82 -22.97 24.16
C LEU A 889 -6.16 -24.06 23.14
N GLY A 890 -5.11 -24.60 22.51
CA GLY A 890 -5.18 -25.76 21.61
C GLY A 890 -4.51 -26.98 22.19
N GLY A 891 -4.89 -28.15 21.70
CA GLY A 891 -4.26 -29.43 21.94
C GLY A 891 -3.57 -29.98 20.69
N ALA A 892 -2.61 -30.84 20.88
CA ALA A 892 -2.00 -31.65 19.82
C ALA A 892 -1.78 -33.08 20.29
N ILE A 893 -2.02 -34.04 19.41
CA ILE A 893 -1.60 -35.43 19.55
C ILE A 893 -0.63 -35.69 18.42
N PHE A 894 0.49 -36.35 18.74
CA PHE A 894 1.52 -36.54 17.74
C PHE A 894 2.16 -37.94 17.83
N TYR A 895 2.66 -38.35 16.68
CA TYR A 895 3.53 -39.49 16.47
C TYR A 895 4.81 -39.01 15.78
N ASP A 896 5.96 -39.41 16.34
CA ASP A 896 7.26 -39.21 15.72
C ASP A 896 7.94 -40.57 15.53
N GLY A 897 8.27 -40.91 14.29
CA GLY A 897 9.01 -42.10 13.92
C GLY A 897 10.32 -41.72 13.25
N GLY A 898 11.42 -42.31 13.65
CA GLY A 898 12.70 -42.03 12.99
C GLY A 898 13.92 -42.58 13.70
N ASN A 899 15.05 -42.45 13.01
CA ASN A 899 16.36 -42.82 13.58
C ASN A 899 17.48 -42.11 12.81
N ILE A 900 18.66 -42.14 13.42
CA ILE A 900 19.93 -41.79 12.79
C ILE A 900 20.74 -43.07 12.67
N PHE A 901 21.37 -43.27 11.53
CA PHE A 901 22.17 -44.44 11.23
C PHE A 901 23.64 -44.08 11.00
N ALA A 902 24.55 -44.84 11.56
CA ALA A 902 25.98 -44.59 11.45
C ALA A 902 26.44 -44.55 9.98
N ARG A 903 25.93 -45.44 9.13
CA ARG A 903 26.20 -45.51 7.68
C ARG A 903 24.90 -45.59 6.90
N ILE A 904 24.93 -45.21 5.64
CA ILE A 904 23.78 -45.32 4.74
C ILE A 904 23.33 -46.77 4.57
N SER A 905 24.30 -47.72 4.54
CA SER A 905 24.04 -49.16 4.47
C SER A 905 23.22 -49.71 5.63
N ASP A 906 23.28 -49.04 6.79
CA ASP A 906 22.63 -49.49 8.02
C ASP A 906 21.17 -49.02 8.11
N MET A 907 20.69 -48.27 7.12
CA MET A 907 19.32 -47.78 7.08
C MET A 907 18.30 -48.94 7.00
N SER A 908 17.44 -49.01 7.99
CA SER A 908 16.37 -50.01 8.05
C SER A 908 15.12 -49.40 8.66
N LEU A 909 13.98 -49.64 8.03
CA LEU A 909 12.67 -49.21 8.58
C LEU A 909 12.30 -49.97 9.87
N ARG A 910 12.93 -51.15 10.12
CA ARG A 910 12.71 -51.95 11.34
C ARG A 910 13.39 -51.35 12.58
N ASP A 911 14.44 -50.57 12.35
CA ASP A 911 15.24 -49.94 13.40
C ASP A 911 14.79 -48.50 13.71
N LEU A 912 13.64 -48.11 13.21
CA LEU A 912 13.04 -46.83 13.57
C LEU A 912 12.57 -46.80 15.01
N THR A 913 12.82 -45.73 15.70
CA THR A 913 12.27 -45.49 17.04
C THR A 913 10.93 -44.77 16.90
N HIS A 914 9.98 -45.14 17.75
CA HIS A 914 8.63 -44.64 17.72
C HIS A 914 8.31 -43.91 19.02
N THR A 915 7.77 -42.69 18.90
CA THR A 915 7.31 -41.84 19.99
C THR A 915 5.85 -41.51 19.79
N LEU A 916 5.07 -41.56 20.86
CA LEU A 916 3.72 -41.03 20.93
C LEU A 916 3.67 -39.93 21.98
N GLY A 917 2.86 -38.92 21.74
CA GLY A 917 2.77 -37.85 22.71
C GLY A 917 1.57 -36.91 22.51
N PHE A 918 1.43 -36.04 23.48
CA PHE A 918 0.42 -34.96 23.43
C PHE A 918 1.08 -33.63 23.76
N GLY A 919 0.42 -32.57 23.36
CA GLY A 919 0.92 -31.20 23.58
C GLY A 919 -0.18 -30.19 23.81
N LEU A 920 0.17 -29.15 24.51
CA LEU A 920 -0.65 -27.92 24.66
C LEU A 920 -0.06 -26.79 23.87
N ARG A 921 -0.94 -25.95 23.30
CA ARG A 921 -0.61 -24.79 22.46
C ARG A 921 -1.35 -23.58 22.98
N ILE A 922 -0.65 -22.54 23.45
CA ILE A 922 -1.26 -21.31 23.93
C ILE A 922 -0.76 -20.16 23.05
N LYS A 923 -1.68 -19.43 22.41
CA LYS A 923 -1.35 -18.24 21.63
C LYS A 923 -1.27 -17.03 22.57
N THR A 924 -0.06 -16.53 22.80
CA THR A 924 0.15 -15.33 23.63
C THR A 924 0.53 -14.12 22.78
N PRO A 925 0.35 -12.88 23.28
CA PRO A 925 0.79 -11.67 22.57
C PRO A 925 2.32 -11.63 22.30
N LEU A 926 3.11 -12.33 23.15
CA LEU A 926 4.57 -12.40 23.06
C LEU A 926 5.07 -13.58 22.21
N GLY A 927 4.15 -14.39 21.64
CA GLY A 927 4.46 -15.55 20.83
C GLY A 927 3.79 -16.84 21.34
N PRO A 928 3.86 -17.94 20.59
CA PRO A 928 3.25 -19.20 20.99
C PRO A 928 4.01 -19.86 22.13
N LEU A 929 3.27 -20.35 23.14
CA LEU A 929 3.79 -21.26 24.17
C LEU A 929 3.39 -22.68 23.80
N ARG A 930 4.36 -23.61 23.74
CA ARG A 930 4.18 -25.04 23.44
C ARG A 930 4.70 -25.85 24.60
N LEU A 931 3.87 -26.82 25.07
CA LEU A 931 4.27 -27.85 26.01
C LEU A 931 4.00 -29.17 25.34
N ASP A 932 5.02 -29.99 25.11
CA ASP A 932 4.94 -31.30 24.50
C ASP A 932 5.50 -32.36 25.44
N VAL A 933 4.76 -33.44 25.63
CA VAL A 933 5.23 -34.66 26.33
C VAL A 933 5.27 -35.78 25.32
N GLY A 934 6.47 -36.26 25.02
CA GLY A 934 6.69 -37.40 24.13
C GLY A 934 7.22 -38.62 24.91
N ALA A 935 6.61 -39.76 24.67
CA ALA A 935 6.99 -41.03 25.29
C ALA A 935 7.45 -42.07 24.24
N LEU A 936 8.58 -42.69 24.46
CA LEU A 936 9.11 -43.79 23.63
C LEU A 936 8.23 -45.02 23.76
N VAL A 937 7.78 -45.58 22.64
CA VAL A 937 7.00 -46.80 22.57
C VAL A 937 7.84 -48.00 23.03
N LYS A 938 9.09 -48.09 22.57
CA LYS A 938 10.06 -49.11 23.01
C LYS A 938 11.12 -48.43 23.90
N ARG A 939 11.41 -49.06 25.03
CA ARG A 939 12.43 -48.58 25.97
C ARG A 939 13.83 -48.72 25.37
N ILE A 940 14.62 -47.67 25.46
CA ILE A 940 16.02 -47.64 25.03
C ILE A 940 16.89 -47.47 26.27
N ALA A 941 17.94 -48.29 26.40
CA ALA A 941 18.84 -48.22 27.53
C ALA A 941 19.54 -46.84 27.61
N GLY A 942 19.57 -46.23 28.78
CA GLY A 942 20.20 -44.93 29.00
C GLY A 942 19.40 -43.72 28.49
N VAL A 943 18.15 -43.92 27.99
CA VAL A 943 17.25 -42.84 27.56
C VAL A 943 16.00 -42.84 28.45
N PRO A 944 15.57 -41.65 29.00
CA PRO A 944 14.32 -41.56 29.73
C PRO A 944 13.12 -41.99 28.87
N ARG A 945 12.12 -42.66 29.49
CA ARG A 945 10.94 -43.15 28.75
C ARG A 945 10.07 -42.01 28.20
N ALA A 946 10.03 -40.89 28.87
CA ALA A 946 9.26 -39.69 28.45
C ALA A 946 10.10 -38.42 28.61
N GLN A 947 9.85 -37.47 27.74
CA GLN A 947 10.48 -36.15 27.71
C GLN A 947 9.44 -35.06 27.69
N LEU A 948 9.68 -34.02 28.47
CA LEU A 948 8.90 -32.79 28.47
C LEU A 948 9.68 -31.71 27.70
N HIS A 949 9.04 -31.13 26.73
CA HIS A 949 9.56 -29.97 25.95
C HIS A 949 8.70 -28.73 26.17
N ILE A 950 9.32 -27.67 26.60
CA ILE A 950 8.71 -26.35 26.74
C ILE A 950 9.39 -25.41 25.74
N THR A 951 8.58 -24.74 24.90
CA THR A 951 9.09 -23.75 23.94
C THR A 951 8.22 -22.51 24.04
N PHE A 952 8.85 -21.35 24.22
CA PHE A 952 8.21 -20.06 24.28
C PHE A 952 8.86 -19.08 23.29
N GLY A 953 8.04 -18.28 22.64
CA GLY A 953 8.47 -17.35 21.62
C GLY A 953 8.53 -17.96 20.22
N ASN A 954 8.80 -17.12 19.23
CA ASN A 954 8.97 -17.56 17.84
C ASN A 954 10.26 -18.38 17.72
N PRO A 955 10.26 -19.49 16.97
CA PRO A 955 11.51 -20.11 16.58
C PRO A 955 12.21 -19.14 15.60
N PHE A 956 13.33 -18.61 16.04
CA PHE A 956 14.14 -17.72 15.21
C PHE A 956 14.83 -18.50 14.10
#